data_66104d2022c28a36b2050acbb4be3f92
#
_entry.id   66104d2022c28a36b2050acbb4be3f92
#
_cell.length_a   1.000
_cell.length_b   1.000
_cell.length_c   1.000
_cell.angle_alpha   90.00
_cell.angle_beta   90.00
_cell.angle_gamma   90.00
#
_symmetry.space_group_name_H-M   'P 1'
#
loop_
_entity.id
_entity.type
_entity.pdbx_description
1 polymer ?
#
loop_
_entity_poly.entity_id
_entity_poly.type
_entity_poly.pdbx_seq_one_letter_code
_entity_poly.pdbx_strand_id
1 'polypeptide(L)'
;MTTGKRLAGLLLLTTALSFPGAAFAQDSGGSALSPTQEDVERDELLDQDPDGQEDDFQDTDVSIPGGSIIVTGRINRNPERNSTQVVNVLSTEQIARTGEGDIAGALGRVTGLSVQGQGFVYVRGLGDRYSLALLNGLPLPSPQPLSRVVPLDIFPTNVVASSLVQKTYSANFPGEFGGGVINLTTRAVPEESFLEISAGISGNTETTYQRGLSYYGSDYDWFGFDDGTRDVPPALQTFFDSGIRMSDVPLDPEQNVNDAPFTQLDIAKQLGNPNLILVQQIGDVQPNWSAGITAGTSLDVFGDGLLGIVATASVSNKWRTRDITSQSILADFTLDSDFRDVVTDNSVLVNALLGFGLEVGDHQFRWTNLFIRDTSKLARLSTGEDFQDDDSIVQQQTAWFERQLIDTQLVAELEFGDLGVDLRGGYARTDREAPYEYTFTYVRDNANGPLSDQFINVLDRQTGDASVVFSDLQEELWAGGVDLSYPVFDSFALTVGYAYSDTERFSERREFLFNAPTSFPDGVGSLRPDLLLGDAIIDFFDIGLIESTQSDPAFTSALTVHAGYGKVNWEPVLGVMLDVGVRYEDAEQTVDPVEVFTTPLNSASSTALNNTYWLPAATVTVEPIENLQLRANASKTLARPQFRELIFQTYYDPETNRQFNGNPFLVDSRLTNFEVRGEYYFGGGDKVSVAGFYKDIENPIEAFSSFSDNAQLTSFANAPSATLWGVEADTQYTFDLYNLGGFFETKQLLLLANYTYTNSEISVQQGDITRLFPGGDTAASNLFVDGVPLTGQSDHLVNFQMSFEDTESLQQFTVLMNYASQRVTSRGTSGLPDIVEDPGLTVDLVARQGFDLMGNDMEVKLEARNIFNRRNEEFQTDGVNRAEINTYDRGTTLAASVSLTF
;
A
#
# COMPACT_ATOMS: atom_id res chain seq x y z
N MET A 1 29.09 -3.09 -12.74
CA MET A 1 28.55 -3.42 -14.10
C MET A 1 27.08 -3.05 -14.25
N THR A 2 26.51 -2.35 -13.29
CA THR A 2 25.08 -1.97 -13.22
C THR A 2 24.73 -0.60 -13.80
N THR A 3 25.67 0.31 -13.93
CA THR A 3 25.45 1.67 -14.46
C THR A 3 25.10 1.74 -15.94
N GLY A 4 25.45 0.73 -16.73
CA GLY A 4 25.15 0.70 -18.19
C GLY A 4 23.70 0.32 -18.53
N LYS A 5 22.97 -0.33 -17.64
CA LYS A 5 21.57 -0.74 -17.88
C LYS A 5 20.55 0.35 -17.49
N ARG A 6 20.91 1.23 -16.56
CA ARG A 6 20.00 2.33 -16.11
C ARG A 6 19.81 3.42 -17.18
N LEU A 7 20.80 3.63 -18.06
CA LEU A 7 20.72 4.63 -19.13
C LEU A 7 19.88 4.14 -20.33
N ALA A 8 19.73 2.84 -20.53
CA ALA A 8 18.98 2.29 -21.66
C ALA A 8 17.45 2.41 -21.47
N GLY A 9 16.97 2.37 -20.23
CA GLY A 9 15.55 2.57 -19.93
C GLY A 9 15.08 4.03 -20.13
N LEU A 10 15.95 5.00 -19.82
CA LEU A 10 15.64 6.42 -20.01
C LEU A 10 15.67 6.84 -21.49
N LEU A 11 16.52 6.19 -22.28
CA LEU A 11 16.66 6.48 -23.73
C LEU A 11 15.47 5.99 -24.57
N LEU A 12 14.73 4.98 -24.08
CA LEU A 12 13.51 4.51 -24.77
C LEU A 12 12.32 5.46 -24.57
N LEU A 13 12.27 6.21 -23.46
CA LEU A 13 11.24 7.23 -23.22
C LEU A 13 11.49 8.54 -24.00
N THR A 14 12.74 8.87 -24.35
CA THR A 14 13.09 10.10 -25.05
C THR A 14 12.96 10.01 -26.56
N THR A 15 12.93 8.79 -27.12
CA THR A 15 12.78 8.60 -28.59
C THR A 15 11.33 8.61 -29.07
N ALA A 16 10.34 8.55 -28.16
CA ALA A 16 8.92 8.62 -28.50
C ALA A 16 8.38 10.04 -28.70
N LEU A 17 9.16 11.09 -28.38
CA LEU A 17 8.72 12.49 -28.44
C LEU A 17 9.22 13.31 -29.65
N SER A 18 9.80 12.67 -30.68
CA SER A 18 10.16 13.36 -31.92
C SER A 18 9.18 13.06 -33.03
N PHE A 19 8.10 13.84 -33.11
CA PHE A 19 7.19 13.84 -34.26
C PHE A 19 7.72 14.73 -35.36
N PRO A 20 7.80 14.28 -36.63
CA PRO A 20 7.94 15.18 -37.78
C PRO A 20 6.56 15.74 -38.13
N GLY A 21 6.44 17.06 -38.20
CA GLY A 21 5.24 17.73 -38.62
C GLY A 21 4.72 17.27 -39.97
N ALA A 22 3.45 16.93 -40.05
CA ALA A 22 2.73 16.69 -41.27
C ALA A 22 1.88 17.93 -41.60
N ALA A 23 2.08 18.40 -42.82
CA ALA A 23 1.44 19.56 -43.41
C ALA A 23 -0.05 19.30 -43.67
N PHE A 24 -0.86 20.32 -43.36
CA PHE A 24 -2.24 20.40 -43.82
C PHE A 24 -2.34 20.45 -45.34
N ALA A 25 -3.20 19.61 -45.91
CA ALA A 25 -3.73 19.81 -47.23
C ALA A 25 -5.28 19.87 -47.14
N GLN A 26 -5.78 21.01 -47.55
CA GLN A 26 -7.20 21.29 -47.78
C GLN A 26 -7.63 20.56 -49.06
N ASP A 27 -8.83 20.02 -49.16
CA ASP A 27 -9.92 20.51 -49.95
C ASP A 27 -10.87 19.43 -50.51
N SER A 28 -12.10 19.81 -50.41
CA SER A 28 -13.23 19.72 -51.34
C SER A 28 -13.94 18.41 -51.65
N GLY A 29 -15.14 18.38 -51.14
CA GLY A 29 -16.37 18.37 -51.90
C GLY A 29 -16.79 17.08 -52.58
N GLY A 30 -17.93 16.56 -52.10
CA GLY A 30 -18.70 15.67 -52.94
C GLY A 30 -19.87 14.93 -52.29
N SER A 31 -20.99 15.63 -52.16
CA SER A 31 -22.35 15.15 -52.44
C SER A 31 -22.86 13.84 -51.87
N ALA A 32 -23.75 14.03 -50.92
CA ALA A 32 -24.87 13.22 -50.42
C ALA A 32 -25.40 12.09 -51.31
N LEU A 33 -25.66 10.95 -50.64
CA LEU A 33 -26.87 10.16 -50.87
C LEU A 33 -27.40 9.70 -49.50
N SER A 34 -28.60 10.16 -49.17
CA SER A 34 -29.37 9.77 -47.98
C SER A 34 -29.72 8.30 -48.01
N PRO A 35 -29.62 7.58 -46.92
CA PRO A 35 -30.27 6.29 -46.72
C PRO A 35 -31.79 6.49 -46.52
N THR A 36 -32.56 5.56 -47.00
CA THR A 36 -34.01 5.57 -46.99
C THR A 36 -34.57 5.26 -45.59
N GLN A 37 -35.64 5.93 -45.29
CA GLN A 37 -36.41 6.06 -44.06
C GLN A 37 -37.00 4.72 -43.45
N GLU A 38 -36.56 3.57 -43.86
CA GLU A 38 -37.07 2.28 -43.34
C GLU A 38 -36.17 1.55 -42.34
N ASP A 39 -34.88 1.94 -42.21
CA ASP A 39 -33.96 1.29 -41.26
C ASP A 39 -33.86 2.02 -39.93
N VAL A 40 -34.35 3.28 -39.80
CA VAL A 40 -34.27 4.08 -38.56
C VAL A 40 -35.41 3.76 -37.59
N GLU A 41 -36.54 3.21 -38.10
CA GLU A 41 -37.69 2.90 -37.21
C GLU A 41 -37.55 1.55 -36.46
N ARG A 42 -36.51 0.78 -36.62
CA ARG A 42 -36.31 -0.49 -35.94
C ARG A 42 -35.38 -0.42 -34.75
N ASP A 43 -34.45 0.55 -34.73
CA ASP A 43 -33.54 0.80 -33.58
C ASP A 43 -34.19 1.70 -32.53
N GLU A 44 -35.10 2.63 -32.90
CA GLU A 44 -35.75 3.52 -31.93
C GLU A 44 -36.88 2.84 -31.09
N LEU A 45 -37.23 1.56 -31.37
CA LEU A 45 -38.25 0.85 -30.59
C LEU A 45 -37.69 -0.07 -29.50
N LEU A 46 -36.39 -0.18 -29.38
CA LEU A 46 -35.73 -0.98 -28.33
C LEU A 46 -35.19 -0.14 -27.16
N ASP A 47 -35.19 1.18 -27.28
CA ASP A 47 -34.54 2.12 -26.33
C ASP A 47 -35.53 3.00 -25.55
N GLN A 48 -36.78 2.55 -25.35
CA GLN A 48 -37.71 3.25 -24.44
C GLN A 48 -37.89 2.43 -23.16
N ASP A 49 -37.06 2.75 -22.19
CA ASP A 49 -37.30 2.45 -20.77
C ASP A 49 -38.56 3.23 -20.33
N PRO A 50 -39.61 2.62 -19.73
CA PRO A 50 -40.83 3.29 -19.37
C PRO A 50 -40.68 4.40 -18.31
N ASP A 51 -39.54 4.51 -17.63
CA ASP A 51 -39.31 5.45 -16.53
C ASP A 51 -38.42 6.65 -16.85
N GLY A 52 -37.88 6.78 -18.08
CA GLY A 52 -37.29 8.02 -18.57
C GLY A 52 -36.20 8.68 -17.71
N GLN A 53 -35.51 7.94 -16.88
CA GLN A 53 -34.29 8.37 -16.21
C GLN A 53 -33.10 7.69 -16.90
N GLU A 54 -32.29 8.48 -17.56
CA GLU A 54 -30.93 8.07 -17.93
C GLU A 54 -30.23 7.74 -16.62
N ASP A 55 -30.01 6.43 -16.35
CA ASP A 55 -29.16 6.01 -15.24
C ASP A 55 -27.75 6.54 -15.53
N ASP A 56 -27.27 7.42 -14.67
CA ASP A 56 -25.98 8.14 -14.71
C ASP A 56 -24.77 7.20 -14.44
N PHE A 57 -24.92 5.91 -14.75
CA PHE A 57 -23.84 4.94 -14.76
C PHE A 57 -23.27 4.84 -16.17
N GLN A 58 -22.31 5.70 -16.47
CA GLN A 58 -21.39 5.46 -17.58
C GLN A 58 -20.80 4.05 -17.43
N ASP A 59 -20.60 3.36 -18.55
CA ASP A 59 -19.99 2.02 -18.57
C ASP A 59 -18.69 2.02 -17.77
N THR A 60 -18.78 1.58 -16.52
CA THR A 60 -17.60 1.51 -15.64
C THR A 60 -16.78 0.30 -16.06
N ASP A 61 -15.66 0.53 -16.70
CA ASP A 61 -14.74 -0.52 -17.13
C ASP A 61 -14.20 -1.26 -15.89
N VAL A 62 -14.58 -2.53 -15.73
CA VAL A 62 -14.18 -3.40 -14.62
C VAL A 62 -13.68 -4.72 -15.17
N SER A 63 -12.37 -4.94 -15.09
CA SER A 63 -11.75 -6.21 -15.49
C SER A 63 -11.91 -7.26 -14.37
N ILE A 64 -12.70 -8.30 -14.59
CA ILE A 64 -12.91 -9.41 -13.65
C ILE A 64 -12.36 -10.70 -14.26
N PRO A 65 -11.42 -11.42 -13.59
CA PRO A 65 -10.92 -12.70 -14.07
C PRO A 65 -12.06 -13.72 -14.30
N GLY A 66 -12.20 -14.25 -15.52
CA GLY A 66 -13.24 -15.24 -15.87
C GLY A 66 -14.67 -14.77 -15.61
N GLY A 67 -14.89 -13.47 -15.62
CA GLY A 67 -16.17 -12.83 -15.32
C GLY A 67 -16.99 -12.59 -16.57
N SER A 68 -17.70 -13.62 -17.10
CA SER A 68 -18.83 -13.34 -17.98
C SER A 68 -20.02 -12.87 -17.12
N ILE A 69 -20.45 -11.64 -17.29
CA ILE A 69 -21.72 -11.16 -16.74
C ILE A 69 -22.82 -11.82 -17.60
N ILE A 70 -23.57 -12.76 -17.02
CA ILE A 70 -24.72 -13.35 -17.72
C ILE A 70 -25.82 -12.29 -17.71
N VAL A 71 -26.05 -11.65 -18.85
CA VAL A 71 -27.14 -10.71 -19.03
C VAL A 71 -28.43 -11.51 -19.30
N THR A 72 -29.18 -11.84 -18.26
CA THR A 72 -30.50 -12.43 -18.38
C THR A 72 -31.55 -11.35 -18.62
N GLY A 73 -31.90 -11.12 -19.87
CA GLY A 73 -33.16 -10.51 -20.31
C GLY A 73 -33.54 -9.09 -19.86
N ARG A 74 -32.84 -8.50 -18.92
CA ARG A 74 -32.92 -7.09 -18.51
C ARG A 74 -31.49 -6.51 -18.50
N ILE A 75 -31.23 -5.59 -19.38
CA ILE A 75 -29.97 -4.82 -19.39
C ILE A 75 -30.05 -3.85 -18.21
N ASN A 76 -29.38 -4.19 -17.12
CA ASN A 76 -29.15 -3.25 -16.02
C ASN A 76 -27.66 -2.94 -16.00
N ARG A 77 -27.31 -1.70 -16.22
CA ARG A 77 -25.92 -1.24 -16.32
C ARG A 77 -25.18 -1.15 -14.97
N ASN A 78 -25.84 -1.47 -13.84
CA ASN A 78 -25.23 -1.43 -12.52
C ASN A 78 -24.38 -2.70 -12.25
N PRO A 79 -23.02 -2.61 -12.22
CA PRO A 79 -22.16 -3.76 -12.01
C PRO A 79 -22.40 -4.47 -10.67
N GLU A 80 -22.74 -3.72 -9.61
CA GLU A 80 -22.98 -4.29 -8.28
C GLU A 80 -24.26 -5.15 -8.25
N ARG A 81 -25.31 -4.70 -8.95
CA ARG A 81 -26.59 -5.43 -9.05
C ARG A 81 -26.46 -6.68 -9.92
N ASN A 82 -25.67 -6.59 -11.00
CA ASN A 82 -25.50 -7.70 -11.94
C ASN A 82 -24.54 -8.77 -11.45
N SER A 83 -23.66 -8.44 -10.50
CA SER A 83 -22.72 -9.41 -9.92
C SER A 83 -23.45 -10.44 -9.08
N THR A 84 -23.08 -11.73 -9.22
CA THR A 84 -23.48 -12.78 -8.29
C THR A 84 -22.79 -12.67 -6.93
N GLN A 85 -21.69 -11.93 -6.86
CA GLN A 85 -20.89 -11.75 -5.66
C GLN A 85 -21.23 -10.44 -4.94
N VAL A 86 -20.80 -10.30 -3.67
CA VAL A 86 -20.87 -9.05 -2.94
C VAL A 86 -19.70 -8.18 -3.34
N VAL A 87 -19.98 -7.18 -4.15
CA VAL A 87 -18.97 -6.24 -4.67
C VAL A 87 -19.34 -4.80 -4.34
N ASN A 88 -18.33 -3.94 -4.23
CA ASN A 88 -18.45 -2.49 -4.28
C ASN A 88 -17.55 -1.98 -5.39
N VAL A 89 -18.05 -1.12 -6.24
CA VAL A 89 -17.29 -0.52 -7.33
C VAL A 89 -17.12 0.96 -7.06
N LEU A 90 -15.87 1.42 -7.06
CA LEU A 90 -15.52 2.84 -7.03
C LEU A 90 -15.22 3.29 -8.45
N SER A 91 -16.11 4.09 -9.03
CA SER A 91 -15.87 4.72 -10.33
C SER A 91 -14.96 5.95 -10.22
N THR A 92 -14.48 6.43 -11.35
CA THR A 92 -13.70 7.69 -11.43
C THR A 92 -14.46 8.86 -10.80
N GLU A 93 -15.78 8.97 -11.01
CA GLU A 93 -16.63 10.05 -10.46
C GLU A 93 -16.73 9.94 -8.93
N GLN A 94 -16.91 8.72 -8.41
CA GLN A 94 -16.96 8.50 -6.95
C GLN A 94 -15.62 8.84 -6.30
N ILE A 95 -14.51 8.45 -6.90
CA ILE A 95 -13.16 8.84 -6.45
C ILE A 95 -13.01 10.37 -6.49
N ALA A 96 -13.40 11.01 -7.58
CA ALA A 96 -13.31 12.47 -7.74
C ALA A 96 -14.16 13.23 -6.71
N ARG A 97 -15.34 12.70 -6.32
CA ARG A 97 -16.22 13.27 -5.28
C ARG A 97 -15.56 13.31 -3.91
N THR A 98 -14.72 12.34 -3.59
CA THR A 98 -14.00 12.29 -2.32
C THR A 98 -12.79 13.22 -2.30
N GLY A 99 -12.28 13.60 -3.49
CA GLY A 99 -11.07 14.40 -3.63
C GLY A 99 -9.78 13.70 -3.22
N GLU A 100 -9.82 12.39 -2.95
CA GLU A 100 -8.62 11.66 -2.52
C GLU A 100 -7.55 11.64 -3.63
N GLY A 101 -6.29 11.77 -3.23
CA GLY A 101 -5.16 11.82 -4.16
C GLY A 101 -4.59 10.46 -4.51
N ASP A 102 -4.92 9.44 -3.72
CA ASP A 102 -4.48 8.06 -3.87
C ASP A 102 -5.63 7.07 -3.65
N ILE A 103 -5.41 5.84 -4.08
CA ILE A 103 -6.45 4.79 -4.05
C ILE A 103 -6.72 4.31 -2.62
N ALA A 104 -5.72 4.29 -1.73
CA ALA A 104 -5.93 3.89 -0.35
C ALA A 104 -6.93 4.82 0.35
N GLY A 105 -6.78 6.14 0.20
CA GLY A 105 -7.70 7.14 0.73
C GLY A 105 -9.12 6.95 0.22
N ALA A 106 -9.29 6.73 -1.09
CA ALA A 106 -10.59 6.47 -1.71
C ALA A 106 -11.25 5.20 -1.16
N LEU A 107 -10.49 4.11 -1.02
CA LEU A 107 -10.96 2.83 -0.48
C LEU A 107 -11.35 2.92 1.00
N GLY A 108 -10.74 3.79 1.78
CA GLY A 108 -11.13 4.04 3.17
C GLY A 108 -12.57 4.52 3.34
N ARG A 109 -13.25 4.92 2.25
CA ARG A 109 -14.67 5.32 2.23
C ARG A 109 -15.63 4.19 1.90
N VAL A 110 -15.11 3.04 1.45
CA VAL A 110 -15.91 1.86 1.13
C VAL A 110 -16.35 1.14 2.40
N THR A 111 -17.58 0.61 2.39
CA THR A 111 -18.15 -0.15 3.52
C THR A 111 -17.22 -1.28 3.96
N GLY A 112 -16.96 -1.38 5.26
CA GLY A 112 -16.16 -2.47 5.83
C GLY A 112 -14.65 -2.37 5.57
N LEU A 113 -14.17 -1.28 4.97
CA LEU A 113 -12.75 -1.04 4.74
C LEU A 113 -12.21 0.01 5.70
N SER A 114 -10.97 -0.17 6.14
CA SER A 114 -10.19 0.83 6.86
C SER A 114 -8.76 0.87 6.32
N VAL A 115 -8.14 2.04 6.32
CA VAL A 115 -6.74 2.21 5.91
C VAL A 115 -5.87 2.34 7.15
N GLN A 116 -4.77 1.62 7.18
CA GLN A 116 -3.83 1.61 8.29
C GLN A 116 -2.40 1.81 7.79
N GLY A 117 -1.55 2.37 8.66
CA GLY A 117 -0.16 2.61 8.34
C GLY A 117 0.02 3.41 7.04
N GLN A 118 0.86 2.90 6.17
CA GLN A 118 1.20 3.50 4.88
C GLN A 118 0.37 2.89 3.75
N GLY A 119 -0.95 3.11 3.76
CA GLY A 119 -1.81 2.70 2.65
C GLY A 119 -2.25 1.24 2.61
N PHE A 120 -2.09 0.49 3.70
CA PHE A 120 -2.62 -0.87 3.79
C PHE A 120 -4.12 -0.87 4.05
N VAL A 121 -4.85 -1.61 3.22
CA VAL A 121 -6.30 -1.69 3.31
C VAL A 121 -6.71 -2.95 4.07
N TYR A 122 -7.41 -2.77 5.18
CA TYR A 122 -7.98 -3.81 6.01
C TYR A 122 -9.44 -4.00 5.65
N VAL A 123 -9.83 -5.22 5.36
CA VAL A 123 -11.21 -5.56 5.02
C VAL A 123 -11.88 -6.26 6.20
N ARG A 124 -12.94 -5.66 6.74
CA ARG A 124 -13.69 -6.19 7.92
C ARG A 124 -12.82 -6.41 9.15
N GLY A 125 -11.80 -5.57 9.33
CA GLY A 125 -10.86 -5.65 10.44
C GLY A 125 -9.78 -6.73 10.30
N LEU A 126 -9.77 -7.50 9.22
CA LEU A 126 -8.66 -8.41 8.90
C LEU A 126 -7.51 -7.66 8.25
N GLY A 127 -6.30 -7.91 8.75
CA GLY A 127 -5.07 -7.25 8.30
C GLY A 127 -4.72 -7.50 6.83
N ASP A 128 -3.68 -6.83 6.38
CA ASP A 128 -3.19 -6.86 4.99
C ASP A 128 -2.97 -8.28 4.45
N ARG A 129 -2.40 -9.20 5.25
CA ARG A 129 -2.18 -10.61 4.86
C ARG A 129 -3.44 -11.36 4.43
N TYR A 130 -4.62 -10.90 4.86
CA TYR A 130 -5.91 -11.51 4.54
C TYR A 130 -6.59 -10.87 3.33
N SER A 131 -6.00 -9.84 2.73
CA SER A 131 -6.54 -9.10 1.59
C SER A 131 -5.54 -9.14 0.43
N LEU A 132 -6.06 -9.10 -0.81
CA LEU A 132 -5.24 -9.14 -2.01
C LEU A 132 -5.52 -7.92 -2.87
N ALA A 133 -4.46 -7.26 -3.32
CA ALA A 133 -4.53 -6.19 -4.31
C ALA A 133 -4.13 -6.72 -5.69
N LEU A 134 -4.96 -6.43 -6.68
CA LEU A 134 -4.74 -6.80 -8.08
C LEU A 134 -4.75 -5.53 -8.94
N LEU A 135 -4.04 -5.57 -10.05
CA LEU A 135 -4.15 -4.61 -11.15
C LEU A 135 -4.56 -5.36 -12.41
N ASN A 136 -5.70 -4.98 -13.00
CA ASN A 136 -6.30 -5.67 -14.16
C ASN A 136 -6.43 -7.19 -13.98
N GLY A 137 -6.70 -7.64 -12.74
CA GLY A 137 -6.85 -9.05 -12.40
C GLY A 137 -5.56 -9.83 -12.15
N LEU A 138 -4.39 -9.19 -12.17
CA LEU A 138 -3.09 -9.79 -11.87
C LEU A 138 -2.54 -9.27 -10.53
N PRO A 139 -1.83 -10.10 -9.74
CA PRO A 139 -1.22 -9.67 -8.49
C PRO A 139 -0.08 -8.68 -8.71
N LEU A 140 0.25 -7.91 -7.67
CA LEU A 140 1.31 -6.91 -7.66
C LEU A 140 2.40 -7.27 -6.64
N PRO A 141 3.68 -7.06 -6.95
CA PRO A 141 4.78 -7.23 -5.99
C PRO A 141 4.81 -6.07 -4.99
N SER A 142 5.38 -6.30 -3.81
CA SER A 142 5.41 -5.31 -2.74
C SER A 142 6.81 -4.77 -2.47
N PRO A 143 7.01 -3.44 -2.44
CA PRO A 143 8.28 -2.83 -2.04
C PRO A 143 8.49 -2.82 -0.53
N GLN A 144 7.56 -3.38 0.24
CA GLN A 144 7.62 -3.35 1.70
C GLN A 144 8.39 -4.55 2.27
N PRO A 145 9.36 -4.32 3.18
CA PRO A 145 10.14 -5.41 3.77
C PRO A 145 9.31 -6.39 4.61
N LEU A 146 8.30 -5.88 5.33
CA LEU A 146 7.48 -6.64 6.25
C LEU A 146 6.20 -7.19 5.63
N SER A 147 5.79 -6.74 4.45
CA SER A 147 4.54 -7.16 3.80
C SER A 147 4.75 -7.61 2.36
N ARG A 148 4.02 -8.66 1.93
CA ARG A 148 3.88 -9.05 0.52
C ARG A 148 2.75 -8.29 -0.19
N VAL A 149 1.90 -7.61 0.56
CA VAL A 149 0.81 -6.82 0.00
C VAL A 149 1.33 -5.44 -0.33
N VAL A 150 1.05 -4.99 -1.55
CA VAL A 150 1.45 -3.66 -1.99
C VAL A 150 0.62 -2.59 -1.28
N PRO A 151 1.23 -1.53 -0.74
CA PRO A 151 0.49 -0.42 -0.18
C PRO A 151 -0.20 0.38 -1.28
N LEU A 152 -1.48 0.72 -1.11
CA LEU A 152 -2.29 1.34 -2.15
C LEU A 152 -2.20 2.88 -2.17
N ASP A 153 -1.48 3.49 -1.25
CA ASP A 153 -1.16 4.92 -1.22
C ASP A 153 -0.14 5.34 -2.29
N ILE A 154 0.64 4.39 -2.84
CA ILE A 154 1.54 4.66 -3.97
C ILE A 154 0.82 4.75 -5.32
N PHE A 155 -0.46 4.31 -5.40
CA PHE A 155 -1.27 4.37 -6.62
C PHE A 155 -2.09 5.67 -6.64
N PRO A 156 -1.70 6.67 -7.44
CA PRO A 156 -2.48 7.88 -7.57
C PRO A 156 -3.78 7.62 -8.34
N THR A 157 -4.81 8.38 -8.04
CA THR A 157 -6.15 8.18 -8.61
C THR A 157 -6.23 8.41 -10.13
N ASN A 158 -5.28 9.14 -10.72
CA ASN A 158 -5.26 9.42 -12.15
C ASN A 158 -4.86 8.25 -13.04
N VAL A 159 -4.24 7.18 -12.49
CA VAL A 159 -3.85 5.98 -13.25
C VAL A 159 -4.94 4.90 -13.23
N VAL A 160 -5.95 5.03 -12.37
CA VAL A 160 -6.99 4.04 -12.15
C VAL A 160 -8.33 4.55 -12.71
N ALA A 161 -9.00 3.72 -13.52
CA ALA A 161 -10.34 3.99 -14.03
C ALA A 161 -11.43 3.59 -13.03
N SER A 162 -11.25 2.44 -12.39
CA SER A 162 -12.17 1.94 -11.37
C SER A 162 -11.46 1.03 -10.37
N SER A 163 -12.08 0.83 -9.21
CA SER A 163 -11.65 -0.15 -8.23
C SER A 163 -12.83 -1.04 -7.84
N LEU A 164 -12.69 -2.35 -8.06
CA LEU A 164 -13.64 -3.36 -7.62
C LEU A 164 -13.17 -3.93 -6.27
N VAL A 165 -14.01 -3.81 -5.25
CA VAL A 165 -13.80 -4.49 -3.96
C VAL A 165 -14.77 -5.65 -3.84
N GLN A 166 -14.28 -6.87 -3.94
CA GLN A 166 -15.07 -8.07 -3.76
C GLN A 166 -14.86 -8.65 -2.36
N LYS A 167 -15.94 -8.85 -1.61
CA LYS A 167 -15.93 -9.30 -0.21
C LYS A 167 -16.31 -10.76 -0.03
N THR A 168 -16.96 -11.37 -1.00
CA THR A 168 -17.29 -12.81 -1.03
C THR A 168 -16.41 -13.55 -2.01
N TYR A 169 -15.84 -14.65 -1.58
CA TYR A 169 -14.93 -15.44 -2.42
C TYR A 169 -15.63 -16.16 -3.55
N SER A 170 -15.05 -16.14 -4.72
CA SER A 170 -15.39 -16.96 -5.88
C SER A 170 -14.14 -17.63 -6.46
N ALA A 171 -14.30 -18.81 -7.08
CA ALA A 171 -13.19 -19.69 -7.44
C ALA A 171 -12.20 -19.14 -8.50
N ASN A 172 -12.58 -18.10 -9.24
CA ASN A 172 -11.76 -17.41 -10.22
C ASN A 172 -10.68 -16.49 -9.60
N PHE A 173 -10.84 -16.12 -8.31
CA PHE A 173 -9.82 -15.34 -7.59
C PHE A 173 -8.84 -16.24 -6.84
N PRO A 174 -7.61 -15.75 -6.54
CA PRO A 174 -6.66 -16.47 -5.71
C PRO A 174 -7.22 -16.84 -4.35
N GLY A 175 -6.69 -17.92 -3.77
CA GLY A 175 -7.14 -18.44 -2.47
C GLY A 175 -6.81 -17.57 -1.27
N GLU A 176 -5.85 -16.66 -1.39
CA GLU A 176 -5.51 -15.63 -0.37
C GLU A 176 -6.59 -14.53 -0.32
N PHE A 177 -7.77 -14.93 0.14
CA PHE A 177 -8.99 -14.11 0.15
C PHE A 177 -9.65 -14.15 1.53
N GLY A 178 -8.90 -13.90 2.60
CA GLY A 178 -9.44 -13.91 3.97
C GLY A 178 -10.42 -12.79 4.22
N GLY A 179 -10.07 -11.55 3.86
CA GLY A 179 -10.88 -10.34 3.95
C GLY A 179 -11.66 -10.06 2.68
N GLY A 180 -10.96 -9.91 1.57
CA GLY A 180 -11.49 -9.57 0.26
C GLY A 180 -10.39 -9.33 -0.77
N VAL A 181 -10.79 -9.05 -2.01
CA VAL A 181 -9.90 -8.64 -3.10
C VAL A 181 -10.22 -7.22 -3.52
N ILE A 182 -9.19 -6.44 -3.73
CA ILE A 182 -9.24 -5.10 -4.32
C ILE A 182 -8.61 -5.21 -5.70
N ASN A 183 -9.41 -5.07 -6.74
CA ASN A 183 -8.93 -5.11 -8.12
C ASN A 183 -9.02 -3.72 -8.74
N LEU A 184 -7.86 -3.16 -9.06
CA LEU A 184 -7.73 -1.87 -9.73
C LEU A 184 -7.78 -2.10 -11.25
N THR A 185 -8.58 -1.32 -11.95
CA THR A 185 -8.64 -1.33 -13.42
C THR A 185 -8.02 -0.05 -13.96
N THR A 186 -7.11 -0.18 -14.92
CA THR A 186 -6.47 0.97 -15.58
C THR A 186 -7.28 1.44 -16.77
N ARG A 187 -7.18 2.73 -17.12
CA ARG A 187 -7.79 3.26 -18.34
C ARG A 187 -7.15 2.65 -19.59
N ALA A 188 -7.96 2.29 -20.57
CA ALA A 188 -7.48 1.66 -21.79
C ALA A 188 -7.85 2.42 -23.07
N VAL A 189 -9.13 2.68 -23.28
CA VAL A 189 -9.64 3.34 -24.49
C VAL A 189 -10.40 4.59 -24.08
N PRO A 190 -9.96 5.79 -24.48
CA PRO A 190 -10.74 6.99 -24.26
C PRO A 190 -11.85 7.12 -25.31
N GLU A 191 -13.01 7.61 -24.95
CA GLU A 191 -14.13 7.85 -25.87
C GLU A 191 -13.80 8.94 -26.88
N GLU A 192 -13.12 10.01 -26.41
CA GLU A 192 -12.71 11.15 -27.22
C GLU A 192 -11.23 11.49 -26.99
N SER A 193 -10.62 12.20 -27.95
CA SER A 193 -9.26 12.70 -27.77
C SER A 193 -9.23 13.86 -26.80
N PHE A 194 -8.37 13.78 -25.78
CA PHE A 194 -8.25 14.83 -24.79
C PHE A 194 -6.80 15.04 -24.35
N LEU A 195 -6.54 16.23 -23.79
CA LEU A 195 -5.31 16.57 -23.08
C LEU A 195 -5.70 17.30 -21.80
N GLU A 196 -5.41 16.69 -20.65
CA GLU A 196 -5.61 17.29 -19.33
C GLU A 196 -4.27 17.69 -18.72
N ILE A 197 -4.19 18.92 -18.21
CA ILE A 197 -3.04 19.42 -17.45
C ILE A 197 -3.55 19.85 -16.08
N SER A 198 -2.91 19.33 -15.02
CA SER A 198 -3.28 19.63 -13.66
C SER A 198 -2.11 20.17 -12.83
N ALA A 199 -2.44 21.03 -11.86
CA ALA A 199 -1.49 21.54 -10.88
C ALA A 199 -2.20 21.76 -9.53
N GLY A 200 -1.48 21.48 -8.44
CA GLY A 200 -2.00 21.61 -7.10
C GLY A 200 -0.99 22.20 -6.13
N ILE A 201 -1.49 22.84 -5.09
CA ILE A 201 -0.73 23.33 -3.95
C ILE A 201 -1.48 22.97 -2.66
N SER A 202 -0.75 22.56 -1.62
CA SER A 202 -1.37 22.33 -0.31
C SER A 202 -0.46 22.74 0.84
N GLY A 203 -1.07 22.95 1.99
CA GLY A 203 -0.37 23.29 3.21
C GLY A 203 -1.04 22.64 4.42
N ASN A 204 -0.23 22.26 5.39
CA ASN A 204 -0.67 21.69 6.66
C ASN A 204 -0.30 22.60 7.82
N THR A 205 -1.17 22.75 8.80
CA THR A 205 -1.00 23.69 9.93
C THR A 205 0.21 23.38 10.80
N GLU A 206 0.61 22.10 10.91
CA GLU A 206 1.75 21.67 11.73
C GLU A 206 3.07 21.69 10.96
N THR A 207 3.03 21.85 9.63
CA THR A 207 4.21 21.72 8.78
C THR A 207 4.52 22.97 7.99
N THR A 208 3.54 23.50 7.22
CA THR A 208 3.79 24.55 6.23
C THR A 208 4.10 25.89 6.90
N TYR A 209 5.23 26.49 6.52
CA TYR A 209 5.82 27.69 7.14
C TYR A 209 6.14 27.52 8.63
N GLN A 210 6.21 26.27 9.12
CA GLN A 210 6.72 25.93 10.43
C GLN A 210 8.19 25.53 10.33
N ARG A 211 8.82 25.39 11.49
CA ARG A 211 10.19 24.85 11.57
C ARG A 211 10.19 23.36 11.31
N GLY A 212 11.10 22.89 10.50
CA GLY A 212 11.30 21.48 10.23
C GLY A 212 12.78 21.10 10.29
N LEU A 213 13.03 19.82 10.02
CA LEU A 213 14.37 19.25 9.93
C LEU A 213 14.64 18.82 8.48
N SER A 214 15.92 18.80 8.08
CA SER A 214 16.36 18.24 6.82
C SER A 214 17.87 17.95 6.90
N TYR A 215 18.45 17.49 5.79
CA TYR A 215 19.90 17.41 5.54
C TYR A 215 20.15 17.74 4.06
N TYR A 216 21.39 17.92 3.65
CA TYR A 216 21.67 18.35 2.27
C TYR A 216 21.19 17.32 1.24
N GLY A 217 21.70 16.10 1.28
CA GLY A 217 21.39 15.06 0.31
C GLY A 217 21.92 15.33 -1.09
N SER A 218 21.13 14.98 -2.11
CA SER A 218 21.40 15.18 -3.53
C SER A 218 20.74 16.44 -4.07
N ASP A 219 21.27 17.03 -5.14
CA ASP A 219 20.70 18.18 -5.85
C ASP A 219 19.34 17.84 -6.51
N TYR A 220 19.01 16.58 -6.72
CA TYR A 220 17.78 16.10 -7.35
C TYR A 220 16.74 15.53 -6.36
N ASP A 221 16.98 15.60 -5.03
CA ASP A 221 16.04 15.11 -4.01
C ASP A 221 14.62 15.70 -4.17
N TRP A 222 14.51 16.96 -4.61
CA TRP A 222 13.23 17.64 -4.81
C TRP A 222 12.34 16.99 -5.88
N PHE A 223 12.90 16.16 -6.74
CA PHE A 223 12.21 15.42 -7.81
C PHE A 223 12.25 13.91 -7.57
N GLY A 224 12.76 13.45 -6.43
CA GLY A 224 12.77 12.03 -6.04
C GLY A 224 13.85 11.18 -6.71
N PHE A 225 14.95 11.78 -7.13
CA PHE A 225 16.09 11.07 -7.73
C PHE A 225 17.39 11.43 -7.01
N ASP A 226 18.34 10.51 -7.05
CA ASP A 226 19.70 10.75 -6.56
C ASP A 226 20.67 10.99 -7.72
N ASP A 227 21.72 11.82 -7.48
CA ASP A 227 22.75 12.14 -8.46
C ASP A 227 24.04 11.31 -8.30
N GLY A 228 23.99 10.25 -7.48
CA GLY A 228 25.11 9.42 -7.10
C GLY A 228 25.73 9.84 -5.75
N THR A 229 25.15 10.83 -5.07
CA THR A 229 25.58 11.22 -3.72
C THR A 229 25.43 10.07 -2.72
N ARG A 230 24.48 9.18 -2.95
CA ARG A 230 24.15 8.02 -2.12
C ARG A 230 24.65 6.68 -2.70
N ASP A 231 25.44 6.69 -3.75
CA ASP A 231 26.08 5.48 -4.25
C ASP A 231 26.95 4.84 -3.17
N VAL A 232 26.97 3.51 -3.11
CA VAL A 232 27.86 2.77 -2.18
C VAL A 232 29.30 3.13 -2.48
N PRO A 233 30.10 3.57 -1.48
CA PRO A 233 31.49 3.98 -1.71
C PRO A 233 32.35 2.84 -2.23
N PRO A 234 33.36 3.12 -3.08
CA PRO A 234 34.15 2.08 -3.73
C PRO A 234 34.86 1.11 -2.77
N ALA A 235 35.36 1.59 -1.61
CA ALA A 235 35.97 0.71 -0.62
C ALA A 235 34.95 -0.21 0.04
N LEU A 236 33.76 0.29 0.36
CA LEU A 236 32.66 -0.50 0.90
C LEU A 236 32.12 -1.50 -0.13
N GLN A 237 32.00 -1.10 -1.39
CA GLN A 237 31.58 -2.02 -2.47
C GLN A 237 32.60 -3.17 -2.63
N THR A 238 33.90 -2.84 -2.61
CA THR A 238 34.94 -3.87 -2.68
C THR A 238 34.90 -4.82 -1.47
N PHE A 239 34.55 -4.27 -0.29
CA PHE A 239 34.34 -5.07 0.91
C PHE A 239 33.12 -6.02 0.74
N PHE A 240 31.99 -5.54 0.26
CA PHE A 240 30.82 -6.38 -0.03
C PHE A 240 31.15 -7.50 -1.02
N ASP A 241 31.84 -7.17 -2.10
CA ASP A 241 32.23 -8.15 -3.13
C ASP A 241 33.22 -9.20 -2.61
N SER A 242 33.98 -8.91 -1.55
CA SER A 242 34.98 -9.82 -0.97
C SER A 242 34.39 -10.97 -0.15
N GLY A 243 33.17 -10.75 0.43
CA GLY A 243 32.52 -11.70 1.33
C GLY A 243 33.26 -11.94 2.65
N ILE A 244 34.26 -11.15 2.98
CA ILE A 244 34.96 -11.24 4.29
C ILE A 244 34.14 -10.48 5.35
N ARG A 245 34.38 -10.78 6.63
CA ARG A 245 33.75 -10.05 7.73
C ARG A 245 34.53 -8.77 8.04
N MET A 246 33.84 -7.74 8.55
CA MET A 246 34.51 -6.51 8.96
C MET A 246 35.58 -6.76 10.02
N SER A 247 35.40 -7.74 10.91
CA SER A 247 36.40 -8.16 11.89
C SER A 247 37.73 -8.69 11.28
N ASP A 248 37.71 -9.14 10.05
CA ASP A 248 38.84 -9.69 9.32
C ASP A 248 39.54 -8.65 8.43
N VAL A 249 38.95 -7.45 8.32
CA VAL A 249 39.51 -6.30 7.61
C VAL A 249 40.56 -5.62 8.50
N PRO A 250 41.80 -5.39 8.02
CA PRO A 250 42.81 -4.68 8.79
C PRO A 250 42.36 -3.24 9.11
N LEU A 251 42.66 -2.75 10.32
CA LEU A 251 42.23 -1.44 10.75
C LEU A 251 42.88 -0.35 9.87
N ASP A 252 44.19 -0.42 9.71
CA ASP A 252 45.00 0.54 8.98
C ASP A 252 46.03 -0.15 8.03
N PRO A 253 46.67 0.59 7.12
CA PRO A 253 47.66 0.04 6.20
C PRO A 253 48.87 -0.63 6.87
N GLU A 254 49.26 -0.22 8.09
CA GLU A 254 50.38 -0.80 8.81
C GLU A 254 50.09 -2.21 9.35
N GLN A 255 48.83 -2.48 9.64
CA GLN A 255 48.28 -3.77 10.07
C GLN A 255 47.90 -4.65 8.89
N ASN A 256 47.97 -4.15 7.67
CA ASN A 256 47.54 -4.86 6.47
C ASN A 256 48.61 -5.88 6.01
N VAL A 257 48.75 -6.96 6.75
CA VAL A 257 49.69 -8.05 6.46
C VAL A 257 49.28 -8.94 5.26
N ASN A 258 48.07 -8.81 4.78
CA ASN A 258 47.49 -9.63 3.71
C ASN A 258 47.34 -8.88 2.38
N ASP A 259 47.87 -7.67 2.25
CA ASP A 259 47.74 -6.78 1.09
C ASP A 259 46.26 -6.62 0.65
N ALA A 260 45.34 -6.52 1.63
CA ALA A 260 43.94 -6.25 1.34
C ALA A 260 43.78 -4.92 0.58
N PRO A 261 42.89 -4.82 -0.39
CA PRO A 261 42.78 -3.63 -1.25
C PRO A 261 42.14 -2.43 -0.52
N PHE A 262 41.70 -2.60 0.72
CA PHE A 262 41.07 -1.56 1.57
C PHE A 262 41.33 -1.87 3.05
N THR A 263 41.18 -0.85 3.88
CA THR A 263 41.22 -0.93 5.35
C THR A 263 39.90 -0.45 5.97
N GLN A 264 39.71 -0.70 7.28
CA GLN A 264 38.54 -0.15 7.98
C GLN A 264 38.54 1.39 7.95
N LEU A 265 39.69 2.02 8.11
CA LEU A 265 39.84 3.50 8.03
C LEU A 265 39.42 4.03 6.63
N ASP A 266 39.76 3.31 5.55
CA ASP A 266 39.38 3.72 4.20
C ASP A 266 37.89 3.69 4.01
N ILE A 267 37.20 2.67 4.54
CA ILE A 267 35.74 2.56 4.50
C ILE A 267 35.13 3.63 5.40
N ALA A 268 35.58 3.77 6.65
CA ALA A 268 35.05 4.73 7.62
C ALA A 268 35.08 6.18 7.08
N LYS A 269 36.21 6.60 6.45
CA LYS A 269 36.32 7.92 5.83
C LYS A 269 35.32 8.11 4.67
N GLN A 270 35.15 7.12 3.83
CA GLN A 270 34.18 7.20 2.71
C GLN A 270 32.73 7.21 3.19
N LEU A 271 32.47 6.63 4.37
CA LEU A 271 31.12 6.70 4.99
C LEU A 271 30.90 8.05 5.69
N GLY A 272 31.90 8.81 6.05
CA GLY A 272 31.80 10.11 6.73
C GLY A 272 31.30 11.26 5.84
N ASN A 273 30.21 11.09 5.03
CA ASN A 273 29.73 12.11 4.10
C ASN A 273 28.92 13.22 4.81
N PRO A 274 29.43 14.46 4.92
CA PRO A 274 28.77 15.57 5.62
C PRO A 274 27.40 15.93 5.04
N ASN A 275 27.16 15.71 3.74
CA ASN A 275 25.89 16.01 3.08
C ASN A 275 24.76 15.06 3.51
N LEU A 276 25.13 13.87 3.98
CA LEU A 276 24.14 12.84 4.37
C LEU A 276 23.93 12.76 5.88
N ILE A 277 24.95 13.14 6.67
CA ILE A 277 24.99 12.91 8.12
C ILE A 277 24.32 14.04 8.90
N LEU A 278 24.44 15.29 8.46
CA LEU A 278 24.16 16.45 9.29
C LEU A 278 22.70 16.86 9.25
N VAL A 279 21.97 16.62 10.33
CA VAL A 279 20.61 17.16 10.53
C VAL A 279 20.67 18.68 10.66
N GLN A 280 19.86 19.35 9.87
CA GLN A 280 19.76 20.81 9.84
C GLN A 280 18.32 21.25 10.11
N GLN A 281 18.18 22.36 10.83
CA GLN A 281 16.89 23.02 11.00
C GLN A 281 16.60 23.91 9.79
N ILE A 282 15.44 23.71 9.16
CA ILE A 282 14.90 24.60 8.16
C ILE A 282 13.88 25.55 8.82
N GLY A 283 13.95 26.84 8.46
CA GLY A 283 13.14 27.88 9.13
C GLY A 283 11.68 27.84 8.74
N ASP A 284 11.42 27.65 7.44
CA ASP A 284 10.08 27.67 6.85
C ASP A 284 9.96 26.51 5.87
N VAL A 285 9.23 25.45 6.26
CA VAL A 285 8.94 24.31 5.38
C VAL A 285 8.04 24.78 4.24
N GLN A 286 8.41 24.43 3.02
CA GLN A 286 7.68 24.84 1.82
C GLN A 286 6.29 24.21 1.74
N PRO A 287 5.30 24.86 1.07
CA PRO A 287 4.06 24.21 0.73
C PRO A 287 4.28 22.98 -0.17
N ASN A 288 3.39 22.02 -0.04
CA ASN A 288 3.33 20.87 -0.95
C ASN A 288 2.86 21.31 -2.32
N TRP A 289 3.31 20.63 -3.36
CA TRP A 289 2.88 20.89 -4.73
C TRP A 289 2.73 19.61 -5.53
N SER A 290 1.91 19.67 -6.57
CA SER A 290 1.75 18.57 -7.54
C SER A 290 1.56 19.13 -8.94
N ALA A 291 1.95 18.34 -9.94
CA ALA A 291 1.70 18.61 -11.36
C ALA A 291 1.43 17.31 -12.08
N GLY A 292 0.52 17.35 -13.05
CA GLY A 292 0.16 16.17 -13.84
C GLY A 292 -0.22 16.52 -15.26
N ILE A 293 -0.06 15.55 -16.15
CA ILE A 293 -0.50 15.59 -17.52
C ILE A 293 -1.11 14.24 -17.86
N THR A 294 -2.30 14.25 -18.45
CA THR A 294 -2.95 13.05 -18.99
C THR A 294 -3.41 13.34 -20.39
N ALA A 295 -3.12 12.46 -21.32
CA ALA A 295 -3.55 12.58 -22.72
C ALA A 295 -4.14 11.26 -23.18
N GLY A 296 -5.20 11.32 -23.95
CA GLY A 296 -5.82 10.17 -24.56
C GLY A 296 -6.27 10.44 -25.98
N THR A 297 -6.25 9.41 -26.82
CA THR A 297 -6.81 9.48 -28.18
C THR A 297 -7.27 8.11 -28.61
N SER A 298 -8.31 8.08 -29.43
CA SER A 298 -8.80 6.89 -30.12
C SER A 298 -8.65 7.06 -31.63
N LEU A 299 -8.31 5.99 -32.31
CA LEU A 299 -8.04 5.94 -33.73
C LEU A 299 -8.77 4.75 -34.34
N ASP A 300 -9.55 4.99 -35.40
CA ASP A 300 -10.17 3.92 -36.20
C ASP A 300 -9.08 3.10 -36.91
N VAL A 301 -9.06 1.80 -36.71
CA VAL A 301 -8.11 0.87 -37.29
C VAL A 301 -8.82 -0.35 -37.89
N PHE A 302 -8.24 -0.98 -38.91
CA PHE A 302 -8.73 -2.24 -39.53
C PHE A 302 -10.21 -2.22 -39.98
N GLY A 303 -10.81 -1.06 -40.15
CA GLY A 303 -12.19 -0.88 -40.67
C GLY A 303 -13.23 -0.76 -39.60
N ASP A 304 -13.34 -1.69 -38.66
CA ASP A 304 -14.32 -1.67 -37.56
C ASP A 304 -13.62 -1.68 -36.16
N GLY A 305 -12.30 -1.55 -36.13
CA GLY A 305 -11.52 -1.57 -34.89
C GLY A 305 -11.23 -0.18 -34.37
N LEU A 306 -11.15 -0.05 -33.04
CA LEU A 306 -10.79 1.16 -32.32
C LEU A 306 -9.47 0.92 -31.56
N LEU A 307 -8.45 1.72 -31.84
CA LEU A 307 -7.20 1.74 -31.06
C LEU A 307 -7.21 2.95 -30.13
N GLY A 308 -7.30 2.70 -28.85
CA GLY A 308 -7.13 3.70 -27.81
C GLY A 308 -5.69 3.78 -27.33
N ILE A 309 -5.23 4.99 -27.05
CA ILE A 309 -3.93 5.26 -26.43
C ILE A 309 -4.16 6.24 -25.28
N VAL A 310 -3.71 5.88 -24.08
CA VAL A 310 -3.75 6.74 -22.89
C VAL A 310 -2.35 6.85 -22.33
N ALA A 311 -1.91 8.08 -22.08
CA ALA A 311 -0.64 8.36 -21.40
C ALA A 311 -0.88 9.34 -20.26
N THR A 312 -0.41 9.01 -19.05
CA THR A 312 -0.41 9.93 -17.91
C THR A 312 0.95 9.97 -17.25
N ALA A 313 1.32 11.15 -16.75
CA ALA A 313 2.50 11.32 -15.92
C ALA A 313 2.20 12.37 -14.85
N SER A 314 2.62 12.13 -13.61
CA SER A 314 2.48 13.10 -12.56
C SER A 314 3.64 13.07 -11.57
N VAL A 315 3.80 14.20 -10.86
CA VAL A 315 4.75 14.35 -9.78
C VAL A 315 4.08 15.10 -8.64
N SER A 316 4.32 14.64 -7.41
CA SER A 316 3.92 15.36 -6.20
C SER A 316 5.08 15.39 -5.21
N ASN A 317 5.23 16.54 -4.54
CA ASN A 317 6.23 16.73 -3.49
C ASN A 317 5.50 17.18 -2.23
N LYS A 318 5.63 16.40 -1.15
CA LYS A 318 4.92 16.60 0.11
C LYS A 318 5.91 16.68 1.26
N TRP A 319 5.72 17.66 2.14
CA TRP A 319 6.44 17.82 3.39
C TRP A 319 5.53 17.52 4.56
N ARG A 320 6.04 16.83 5.55
CA ARG A 320 5.34 16.53 6.79
C ARG A 320 6.30 16.61 7.97
N THR A 321 5.95 17.45 8.95
CA THR A 321 6.66 17.52 10.24
C THR A 321 5.74 16.98 11.34
N ARG A 322 6.28 16.13 12.21
CA ARG A 322 5.60 15.54 13.34
C ARG A 322 6.41 15.80 14.61
N ASP A 323 5.73 16.18 15.66
CA ASP A 323 6.29 16.32 17.03
C ASP A 323 5.67 15.19 17.87
N ILE A 324 6.41 14.09 17.99
CA ILE A 324 5.92 12.82 18.51
C ILE A 324 6.33 12.68 19.96
N THR A 325 5.39 12.30 20.82
CA THR A 325 5.69 11.75 22.14
C THR A 325 5.80 10.23 22.00
N SER A 326 6.97 9.69 22.40
CA SER A 326 7.31 8.27 22.31
C SER A 326 7.78 7.79 23.69
N GLN A 327 7.00 6.94 24.32
CA GLN A 327 7.29 6.40 25.65
C GLN A 327 7.31 4.87 25.60
N SER A 328 8.16 4.24 26.40
CA SER A 328 8.09 2.81 26.69
C SER A 328 7.89 2.57 28.19
N ILE A 329 7.36 1.40 28.53
CA ILE A 329 7.02 1.03 29.90
C ILE A 329 7.58 -0.33 30.28
N LEU A 330 7.90 -0.48 31.57
CA LEU A 330 8.19 -1.76 32.19
C LEU A 330 6.91 -2.51 32.60
N ALA A 331 7.05 -3.76 32.96
CA ALA A 331 5.93 -4.64 33.34
C ALA A 331 5.13 -4.14 34.56
N ASP A 332 5.69 -3.27 35.40
CA ASP A 332 5.03 -2.63 36.53
C ASP A 332 4.39 -1.27 36.17
N PHE A 333 4.34 -0.94 34.89
CA PHE A 333 3.84 0.32 34.35
C PHE A 333 4.67 1.57 34.71
N THR A 334 5.88 1.41 35.22
CA THR A 334 6.84 2.51 35.30
C THR A 334 7.41 2.84 33.92
N LEU A 335 7.72 4.11 33.67
CA LEU A 335 8.35 4.50 32.42
C LEU A 335 9.75 3.90 32.33
N ASP A 336 10.03 3.30 31.19
CA ASP A 336 11.32 2.81 30.78
C ASP A 336 12.07 3.90 30.00
N SER A 337 11.37 4.58 29.10
CA SER A 337 11.87 5.73 28.37
C SER A 337 10.80 6.79 28.12
N ASP A 338 11.23 8.06 27.94
CA ASP A 338 10.35 9.17 27.59
C ASP A 338 11.05 10.09 26.58
N PHE A 339 10.65 10.00 25.33
CA PHE A 339 11.25 10.73 24.20
C PHE A 339 10.26 11.67 23.54
N ARG A 340 10.78 12.79 23.08
CA ARG A 340 10.15 13.66 22.11
C ARG A 340 10.93 13.60 20.81
N ASP A 341 10.26 13.16 19.75
CA ASP A 341 10.83 12.99 18.42
C ASP A 341 10.27 14.05 17.46
N VAL A 342 11.12 14.94 17.00
CA VAL A 342 10.80 15.83 15.88
C VAL A 342 11.23 15.14 14.59
N VAL A 343 10.28 14.79 13.75
CA VAL A 343 10.51 14.09 12.50
C VAL A 343 9.98 14.94 11.36
N THR A 344 10.83 15.21 10.37
CA THR A 344 10.39 15.82 9.10
C THR A 344 10.72 14.89 7.95
N ASP A 345 9.71 14.55 7.18
CA ASP A 345 9.83 13.78 5.94
C ASP A 345 9.41 14.64 4.74
N ASN A 346 10.19 14.52 3.67
CA ASN A 346 9.87 15.04 2.35
C ASN A 346 9.66 13.85 1.41
N SER A 347 8.41 13.61 1.02
CA SER A 347 8.04 12.53 0.11
C SER A 347 7.81 13.06 -1.30
N VAL A 348 8.40 12.39 -2.29
CA VAL A 348 8.20 12.70 -3.71
C VAL A 348 7.68 11.46 -4.42
N LEU A 349 6.49 11.58 -5.00
CA LEU A 349 5.87 10.52 -5.81
C LEU A 349 5.90 10.92 -7.27
N VAL A 350 6.56 10.12 -8.10
CA VAL A 350 6.57 10.23 -9.56
C VAL A 350 5.90 9.01 -10.14
N ASN A 351 4.94 9.21 -11.02
CA ASN A 351 4.28 8.11 -11.71
C ASN A 351 4.08 8.39 -13.20
N ALA A 352 4.01 7.32 -13.97
CA ALA A 352 3.67 7.34 -15.37
C ALA A 352 2.91 6.07 -15.75
N LEU A 353 1.90 6.20 -16.61
CA LEU A 353 1.17 5.09 -17.20
C LEU A 353 1.11 5.28 -18.71
N LEU A 354 1.33 4.20 -19.45
CA LEU A 354 1.10 4.14 -20.89
C LEU A 354 0.23 2.91 -21.18
N GLY A 355 -1.00 3.17 -21.58
CA GLY A 355 -2.00 2.17 -21.93
C GLY A 355 -2.31 2.17 -23.43
N PHE A 356 -2.48 0.98 -23.97
CA PHE A 356 -3.00 0.74 -25.32
C PHE A 356 -4.19 -0.19 -25.19
N GLY A 357 -5.32 0.21 -25.73
CA GLY A 357 -6.52 -0.61 -25.87
C GLY A 357 -6.81 -0.82 -27.35
N LEU A 358 -7.13 -2.04 -27.75
CA LEU A 358 -7.55 -2.35 -29.12
C LEU A 358 -8.86 -3.14 -29.06
N GLU A 359 -9.89 -2.59 -29.64
CA GLU A 359 -11.19 -3.24 -29.82
C GLU A 359 -11.38 -3.56 -31.30
N VAL A 360 -11.70 -4.80 -31.63
CA VAL A 360 -11.97 -5.26 -32.99
C VAL A 360 -13.14 -6.24 -32.95
N GLY A 361 -14.32 -5.80 -33.37
CA GLY A 361 -15.56 -6.56 -33.18
C GLY A 361 -15.79 -6.81 -31.70
N ASP A 362 -15.99 -8.07 -31.34
CA ASP A 362 -16.21 -8.50 -29.94
C ASP A 362 -14.92 -8.83 -29.19
N HIS A 363 -13.75 -8.49 -29.73
CA HIS A 363 -12.44 -8.78 -29.14
C HIS A 363 -11.82 -7.51 -28.56
N GLN A 364 -11.34 -7.60 -27.34
CA GLN A 364 -10.65 -6.52 -26.64
C GLN A 364 -9.23 -6.94 -26.26
N PHE A 365 -8.28 -6.06 -26.48
CA PHE A 365 -6.88 -6.21 -26.05
C PHE A 365 -6.46 -4.98 -25.28
N ARG A 366 -5.81 -5.19 -24.16
CA ARG A 366 -5.29 -4.11 -23.32
C ARG A 366 -3.82 -4.40 -23.01
N TRP A 367 -2.95 -3.43 -23.29
CA TRP A 367 -1.56 -3.47 -22.89
C TRP A 367 -1.24 -2.27 -22.02
N THR A 368 -0.91 -2.52 -20.76
CA THR A 368 -0.66 -1.49 -19.76
C THR A 368 0.79 -1.53 -19.33
N ASN A 369 1.42 -0.36 -19.23
CA ASN A 369 2.74 -0.18 -18.68
C ASN A 369 2.66 0.89 -17.60
N LEU A 370 3.04 0.55 -16.37
CA LEU A 370 2.97 1.41 -15.21
C LEU A 370 4.37 1.58 -14.60
N PHE A 371 4.71 2.81 -14.27
CA PHE A 371 5.89 3.18 -13.51
C PHE A 371 5.46 4.01 -12.31
N ILE A 372 5.89 3.61 -11.12
CA ILE A 372 5.71 4.36 -9.88
C ILE A 372 7.07 4.44 -9.18
N ARG A 373 7.45 5.64 -8.75
CA ARG A 373 8.62 5.88 -7.90
C ARG A 373 8.20 6.76 -6.75
N ASP A 374 8.31 6.24 -5.55
CA ASP A 374 8.04 6.92 -4.29
C ASP A 374 9.33 7.03 -3.48
N THR A 375 9.70 8.24 -3.11
CA THR A 375 10.90 8.49 -2.33
C THR A 375 10.56 9.29 -1.08
N SER A 376 11.27 9.00 0.01
CA SER A 376 11.13 9.73 1.27
C SER A 376 12.50 10.10 1.83
N LYS A 377 12.71 11.40 2.06
CA LYS A 377 13.88 11.97 2.73
C LYS A 377 13.50 12.32 4.15
N LEU A 378 14.05 11.59 5.12
CA LEU A 378 13.70 11.69 6.52
C LEU A 378 14.86 12.32 7.34
N ALA A 379 14.51 13.27 8.20
CA ALA A 379 15.39 13.76 9.25
C ALA A 379 14.65 13.73 10.59
N ARG A 380 15.28 13.14 11.61
CA ARG A 380 14.73 13.00 12.97
C ARG A 380 15.70 13.56 13.99
N LEU A 381 15.15 14.20 15.00
CA LEU A 381 15.84 14.58 16.22
C LEU A 381 15.00 14.11 17.41
N SER A 382 15.53 13.14 18.13
CA SER A 382 14.93 12.60 19.36
C SER A 382 15.64 13.15 20.56
N THR A 383 14.90 13.59 21.57
CA THR A 383 15.44 14.06 22.86
C THR A 383 14.63 13.47 23.98
N GLY A 384 15.29 12.89 24.97
CA GLY A 384 14.55 12.25 26.07
C GLY A 384 15.45 11.63 27.12
N GLU A 385 14.85 10.79 27.93
CA GLU A 385 15.51 10.11 29.03
C GLU A 385 15.28 8.60 28.93
N ASP A 386 16.33 7.83 29.12
CA ASP A 386 16.29 6.39 29.38
C ASP A 386 16.43 6.20 30.89
N PHE A 387 15.37 5.72 31.53
CA PHE A 387 15.31 5.58 32.98
C PHE A 387 16.01 4.32 33.52
N GLN A 388 16.37 3.37 32.67
CA GLN A 388 17.12 2.19 33.08
C GLN A 388 18.58 2.54 33.36
N ASP A 389 19.20 3.31 32.49
CA ASP A 389 20.60 3.74 32.61
C ASP A 389 20.74 5.11 33.29
N ASP A 390 19.63 5.79 33.63
CA ASP A 390 19.56 7.17 34.17
C ASP A 390 20.26 8.17 33.23
N ASP A 391 20.11 7.96 31.92
CA ASP A 391 20.78 8.73 30.88
C ASP A 391 19.81 9.67 30.14
N SER A 392 20.25 10.92 29.97
CA SER A 392 19.60 11.84 29.01
C SER A 392 20.23 11.64 27.63
N ILE A 393 19.40 11.47 26.60
CA ILE A 393 19.81 11.11 25.25
C ILE A 393 19.38 12.18 24.25
N VAL A 394 20.24 12.48 23.28
CA VAL A 394 19.94 13.19 22.05
C VAL A 394 20.33 12.29 20.87
N GLN A 395 19.37 11.92 20.05
CA GLN A 395 19.63 11.11 18.87
C GLN A 395 19.27 11.87 17.60
N GLN A 396 20.17 11.82 16.60
CA GLN A 396 19.95 12.36 15.26
C GLN A 396 19.88 11.21 14.27
N GLN A 397 18.91 11.26 13.37
CA GLN A 397 18.78 10.28 12.30
C GLN A 397 18.54 10.99 10.97
N THR A 398 19.21 10.51 9.92
CA THR A 398 18.93 10.87 8.53
C THR A 398 18.74 9.60 7.74
N ALA A 399 17.76 9.58 6.83
CA ALA A 399 17.49 8.44 5.98
C ALA A 399 16.93 8.88 4.61
N TRP A 400 17.14 8.03 3.62
CA TRP A 400 16.53 8.11 2.31
C TRP A 400 15.94 6.76 1.98
N PHE A 401 14.66 6.75 1.64
CA PHE A 401 13.95 5.56 1.19
C PHE A 401 13.47 5.77 -0.23
N GLU A 402 13.75 4.82 -1.08
CA GLU A 402 13.36 4.81 -2.47
C GLU A 402 12.59 3.52 -2.75
N ARG A 403 11.37 3.64 -3.28
CA ARG A 403 10.53 2.52 -3.71
C ARG A 403 10.18 2.73 -5.18
N GLN A 404 10.37 1.72 -5.99
CA GLN A 404 10.07 1.78 -7.40
C GLN A 404 9.27 0.54 -7.80
N LEU A 405 8.20 0.74 -8.57
CA LEU A 405 7.41 -0.32 -9.20
C LEU A 405 7.40 -0.10 -10.70
N ILE A 406 7.72 -1.16 -11.44
CA ILE A 406 7.53 -1.25 -12.89
C ILE A 406 6.62 -2.43 -13.13
N ASP A 407 5.51 -2.22 -13.84
CA ASP A 407 4.55 -3.25 -14.19
C ASP A 407 4.22 -3.17 -15.68
N THR A 408 4.17 -4.31 -16.35
CA THR A 408 3.73 -4.44 -17.74
C THR A 408 2.78 -5.63 -17.85
N GLN A 409 1.59 -5.39 -18.35
CA GLN A 409 0.50 -6.36 -18.42
C GLN A 409 -0.15 -6.37 -19.80
N LEU A 410 -0.49 -7.57 -20.26
CA LEU A 410 -1.32 -7.80 -21.43
C LEU A 410 -2.57 -8.59 -21.00
N VAL A 411 -3.72 -8.02 -21.27
CA VAL A 411 -5.04 -8.65 -21.08
C VAL A 411 -5.72 -8.73 -22.45
N ALA A 412 -6.32 -9.87 -22.76
CA ALA A 412 -7.10 -10.07 -23.97
C ALA A 412 -8.41 -10.78 -23.62
N GLU A 413 -9.51 -10.16 -23.96
CA GLU A 413 -10.86 -10.68 -23.85
C GLU A 413 -11.36 -10.99 -25.26
N LEU A 414 -11.54 -12.27 -25.56
CA LEU A 414 -11.80 -12.75 -26.93
C LEU A 414 -13.11 -13.50 -26.95
N GLU A 415 -13.99 -13.17 -27.88
CA GLU A 415 -15.25 -13.86 -28.11
C GLU A 415 -15.24 -14.64 -29.44
N PHE A 416 -15.48 -15.94 -29.39
CA PHE A 416 -15.55 -16.83 -30.54
C PHE A 416 -16.92 -17.48 -30.61
N GLY A 417 -17.91 -16.73 -31.07
CA GLY A 417 -19.32 -17.12 -30.98
C GLY A 417 -19.74 -17.15 -29.49
N ASP A 418 -20.15 -18.31 -29.00
CA ASP A 418 -20.57 -18.44 -27.59
C ASP A 418 -19.38 -18.72 -26.64
N LEU A 419 -18.13 -18.84 -27.15
CA LEU A 419 -16.97 -19.12 -26.32
C LEU A 419 -16.24 -17.81 -25.99
N GLY A 420 -16.24 -17.44 -24.71
CA GLY A 420 -15.39 -16.40 -24.16
C GLY A 420 -14.03 -16.97 -23.75
N VAL A 421 -12.94 -16.26 -24.09
CA VAL A 421 -11.56 -16.61 -23.73
C VAL A 421 -10.87 -15.39 -23.16
N ASP A 422 -10.57 -15.40 -21.87
CA ASP A 422 -9.80 -14.35 -21.21
C ASP A 422 -8.37 -14.81 -21.03
N LEU A 423 -7.43 -14.01 -21.53
CA LEU A 423 -5.99 -14.24 -21.39
C LEU A 423 -5.36 -13.07 -20.63
N ARG A 424 -4.58 -13.38 -19.61
CA ARG A 424 -3.83 -12.39 -18.85
C ARG A 424 -2.39 -12.83 -18.68
N GLY A 425 -1.47 -11.89 -18.81
CA GLY A 425 -0.06 -12.12 -18.53
C GLY A 425 0.63 -10.83 -18.15
N GLY A 426 1.51 -10.88 -17.18
CA GLY A 426 2.21 -9.71 -16.71
C GLY A 426 3.56 -10.05 -16.10
N TYR A 427 4.42 -9.05 -16.12
CA TYR A 427 5.67 -8.99 -15.40
C TYR A 427 5.70 -7.70 -14.59
N ALA A 428 5.96 -7.83 -13.32
CA ALA A 428 6.14 -6.70 -12.46
C ALA A 428 7.42 -6.84 -11.62
N ARG A 429 8.06 -5.71 -11.35
CA ARG A 429 9.25 -5.64 -10.50
C ARG A 429 9.15 -4.46 -9.57
N THR A 430 9.50 -4.70 -8.31
CA THR A 430 9.66 -3.64 -7.34
C THR A 430 11.06 -3.67 -6.75
N ASP A 431 11.62 -2.48 -6.58
CA ASP A 431 12.90 -2.27 -5.91
C ASP A 431 12.66 -1.31 -4.72
N ARG A 432 13.27 -1.60 -3.57
CA ARG A 432 13.40 -0.66 -2.45
C ARG A 432 14.86 -0.54 -2.08
N GLU A 433 15.35 0.68 -2.11
CA GLU A 433 16.70 1.02 -1.67
C GLU A 433 16.62 1.98 -0.48
N ALA A 434 17.40 1.70 0.55
CA ALA A 434 17.61 2.60 1.69
C ALA A 434 19.10 2.69 1.99
N PRO A 435 19.82 3.46 1.16
CA PRO A 435 21.24 3.72 1.38
C PRO A 435 21.42 4.76 2.49
N TYR A 436 22.43 4.59 3.35
CA TYR A 436 22.83 5.57 4.35
C TYR A 436 21.72 5.97 5.32
N GLU A 437 21.14 5.00 6.01
CA GLU A 437 20.36 5.31 7.21
C GLU A 437 21.35 5.58 8.35
N TYR A 438 21.62 6.87 8.66
CA TYR A 438 22.51 7.25 9.74
C TYR A 438 21.78 7.47 11.04
N THR A 439 22.37 6.97 12.13
CA THR A 439 21.93 7.27 13.49
C THR A 439 23.13 7.70 14.32
N PHE A 440 22.99 8.81 15.07
CA PHE A 440 23.98 9.32 16.01
C PHE A 440 23.32 9.52 17.36
N THR A 441 23.83 8.83 18.36
CA THR A 441 23.34 8.90 19.74
C THR A 441 24.34 9.64 20.60
N TYR A 442 23.92 10.69 21.25
CA TYR A 442 24.69 11.47 22.23
C TYR A 442 24.08 11.25 23.59
N VAL A 443 24.91 10.90 24.58
CA VAL A 443 24.54 10.66 25.97
C VAL A 443 25.05 11.80 26.81
N ARG A 444 24.29 12.21 27.84
CA ARG A 444 24.69 13.25 28.77
C ARG A 444 25.79 12.71 29.70
N ASP A 445 26.95 13.38 29.70
CA ASP A 445 28.03 13.02 30.61
C ASP A 445 27.70 13.45 32.05
N ASN A 446 27.38 12.49 32.90
CA ASN A 446 27.14 12.70 34.34
C ASN A 446 28.40 12.65 35.18
N ALA A 447 29.61 12.45 34.58
CA ALA A 447 30.87 12.44 35.29
C ALA A 447 31.21 13.82 35.86
N ASN A 448 31.85 13.83 37.03
CA ASN A 448 32.40 15.05 37.64
C ASN A 448 33.66 15.50 36.88
N GLY A 449 33.51 16.20 35.77
CA GLY A 449 34.58 16.61 34.88
C GLY A 449 34.35 17.98 34.22
N PRO A 450 35.27 18.46 33.37
CA PRO A 450 35.11 19.69 32.63
C PRO A 450 33.98 19.71 31.64
N LEU A 451 33.47 18.53 31.25
CA LEU A 451 32.37 18.31 30.31
C LEU A 451 31.07 17.86 30.99
N SER A 452 31.04 17.88 32.34
CA SER A 452 29.82 17.53 33.06
C SER A 452 28.63 18.32 32.55
N ASP A 453 27.50 17.62 32.36
CA ASP A 453 26.26 18.16 31.74
C ASP A 453 26.31 18.40 30.22
N GLN A 454 27.34 17.98 29.49
CA GLN A 454 27.37 18.04 28.04
C GLN A 454 26.93 16.70 27.43
N PHE A 455 26.32 16.79 26.27
CA PHE A 455 26.04 15.62 25.46
C PHE A 455 27.28 15.23 24.65
N ILE A 456 27.73 13.99 24.80
CA ILE A 456 28.90 13.43 24.13
C ILE A 456 28.59 12.15 23.40
N ASN A 457 29.38 11.89 22.35
CA ASN A 457 29.40 10.64 21.63
C ASN A 457 30.87 10.20 21.55
N VAL A 458 31.19 9.09 22.19
CA VAL A 458 32.55 8.55 22.19
C VAL A 458 32.73 7.34 21.29
N LEU A 459 31.72 7.09 20.43
CA LEU A 459 31.67 5.98 19.47
C LEU A 459 31.79 4.62 20.17
N ASP A 460 31.07 4.47 21.28
CA ASP A 460 30.82 3.19 21.94
C ASP A 460 29.33 3.08 22.31
N ARG A 461 28.83 1.85 22.54
CA ARG A 461 27.41 1.62 22.80
C ARG A 461 26.91 2.16 24.14
N GLN A 462 27.79 2.49 25.07
CA GLN A 462 27.43 2.94 26.42
C GLN A 462 27.37 4.45 26.55
N THR A 463 28.25 5.14 25.83
CA THR A 463 28.43 6.58 25.98
C THR A 463 28.29 7.30 24.63
N GLY A 464 27.33 6.84 23.85
CA GLY A 464 26.96 7.37 22.54
C GLY A 464 27.64 6.64 21.39
N ASP A 465 26.85 6.35 20.39
CA ASP A 465 27.23 5.58 19.22
C ASP A 465 26.93 6.32 17.90
N ALA A 466 27.47 5.81 16.83
CA ALA A 466 27.13 6.21 15.47
C ALA A 466 27.05 4.98 14.59
N SER A 467 25.95 4.86 13.85
CA SER A 467 25.75 3.77 12.90
C SER A 467 25.32 4.25 11.53
N VAL A 468 25.60 3.42 10.53
CA VAL A 468 25.10 3.57 9.16
C VAL A 468 24.59 2.22 8.67
N VAL A 469 23.41 2.26 8.04
CA VAL A 469 22.77 1.07 7.51
C VAL A 469 22.54 1.20 6.02
N PHE A 470 22.70 0.07 5.32
CA PHE A 470 22.35 -0.12 3.92
C PHE A 470 21.31 -1.23 3.85
N SER A 471 20.22 -0.98 3.15
CA SER A 471 19.13 -1.94 2.99
C SER A 471 18.62 -1.95 1.56
N ASP A 472 18.56 -3.14 0.96
CA ASP A 472 18.07 -3.39 -0.38
C ASP A 472 17.00 -4.47 -0.36
N LEU A 473 15.96 -4.29 -1.16
CA LEU A 473 14.95 -5.28 -1.45
C LEU A 473 14.61 -5.22 -2.93
N GLN A 474 14.60 -6.37 -3.57
CA GLN A 474 14.13 -6.54 -4.94
C GLN A 474 13.10 -7.66 -4.96
N GLU A 475 11.96 -7.43 -5.59
CA GLU A 475 10.96 -8.47 -5.83
C GLU A 475 10.55 -8.47 -7.31
N GLU A 476 10.55 -9.64 -7.91
CA GLU A 476 10.09 -9.87 -9.28
C GLU A 476 8.88 -10.79 -9.25
N LEU A 477 7.89 -10.50 -10.07
CA LEU A 477 6.66 -11.27 -10.19
C LEU A 477 6.33 -11.53 -11.65
N TRP A 478 6.17 -12.80 -11.98
CA TRP A 478 5.54 -13.26 -13.22
C TRP A 478 4.17 -13.81 -12.90
N ALA A 479 3.14 -13.34 -13.58
CA ALA A 479 1.79 -13.84 -13.39
C ALA A 479 1.09 -14.03 -14.72
N GLY A 480 0.18 -15.00 -14.78
CA GLY A 480 -0.61 -15.26 -15.98
C GLY A 480 -1.81 -16.14 -15.72
N GLY A 481 -2.79 -16.07 -16.59
CA GLY A 481 -3.99 -16.86 -16.50
C GLY A 481 -4.69 -17.00 -17.84
N VAL A 482 -5.48 -18.05 -17.92
CA VAL A 482 -6.41 -18.30 -19.03
C VAL A 482 -7.74 -18.77 -18.46
N ASP A 483 -8.82 -18.15 -18.89
CA ASP A 483 -10.17 -18.48 -18.51
C ASP A 483 -10.99 -18.76 -19.77
N LEU A 484 -11.77 -19.84 -19.74
CA LEU A 484 -12.64 -20.25 -20.81
C LEU A 484 -14.06 -20.29 -20.28
N SER A 485 -14.94 -19.47 -20.83
CA SER A 485 -16.32 -19.36 -20.44
C SER A 485 -17.22 -19.79 -21.59
N TYR A 486 -18.18 -20.67 -21.30
CA TYR A 486 -19.12 -21.18 -22.32
C TYR A 486 -20.54 -21.25 -21.77
N PRO A 487 -21.52 -20.52 -22.34
CA PRO A 487 -22.92 -20.65 -22.00
C PRO A 487 -23.47 -21.95 -22.65
N VAL A 488 -23.60 -23.00 -21.86
CA VAL A 488 -24.15 -24.28 -22.34
C VAL A 488 -25.62 -24.15 -22.70
N PHE A 489 -26.36 -23.31 -21.98
CA PHE A 489 -27.72 -22.87 -22.21
C PHE A 489 -27.82 -21.39 -21.79
N ASP A 490 -28.86 -20.68 -22.20
CA ASP A 490 -29.09 -19.27 -21.83
C ASP A 490 -29.06 -19.03 -20.30
N SER A 491 -29.42 -20.05 -19.51
CA SER A 491 -29.46 -20.00 -18.04
C SER A 491 -28.31 -20.73 -17.35
N PHE A 492 -27.32 -21.26 -18.08
CA PHE A 492 -26.24 -22.07 -17.49
C PHE A 492 -24.93 -21.86 -18.23
N ALA A 493 -23.98 -21.28 -17.58
CA ALA A 493 -22.63 -21.08 -18.08
C ALA A 493 -21.59 -21.84 -17.23
N LEU A 494 -20.59 -22.38 -17.92
CA LEU A 494 -19.44 -23.06 -17.32
C LEU A 494 -18.19 -22.24 -17.59
N THR A 495 -17.43 -21.93 -16.54
CA THR A 495 -16.11 -21.32 -16.66
C THR A 495 -15.06 -22.29 -16.11
N VAL A 496 -13.99 -22.49 -16.83
CA VAL A 496 -12.79 -23.21 -16.37
C VAL A 496 -11.58 -22.35 -16.60
N GLY A 497 -10.69 -22.31 -15.62
CA GLY A 497 -9.51 -21.46 -15.72
C GLY A 497 -8.29 -22.08 -15.09
N TYR A 498 -7.15 -21.56 -15.49
CA TYR A 498 -5.84 -21.83 -14.92
C TYR A 498 -5.11 -20.51 -14.66
N ALA A 499 -4.49 -20.39 -13.49
CA ALA A 499 -3.68 -19.25 -13.10
C ALA A 499 -2.32 -19.71 -12.58
N TYR A 500 -1.31 -18.94 -12.90
CA TYR A 500 0.07 -19.12 -12.45
C TYR A 500 0.61 -17.82 -11.91
N SER A 501 1.32 -17.88 -10.80
CA SER A 501 2.13 -16.76 -10.31
C SER A 501 3.44 -17.29 -9.71
N ASP A 502 4.49 -16.54 -9.93
CA ASP A 502 5.84 -16.83 -9.45
C ASP A 502 6.46 -15.53 -8.97
N THR A 503 6.70 -15.46 -7.66
CA THR A 503 7.26 -14.30 -6.98
C THR A 503 8.61 -14.68 -6.42
N GLU A 504 9.64 -13.93 -6.77
CA GLU A 504 10.98 -14.08 -6.18
C GLU A 504 11.39 -12.76 -5.51
N ARG A 505 11.87 -12.85 -4.26
CA ARG A 505 12.36 -11.69 -3.50
C ARG A 505 13.77 -11.95 -3.00
N PHE A 506 14.62 -10.96 -3.16
CA PHE A 506 15.90 -10.82 -2.46
C PHE A 506 15.80 -9.65 -1.48
N SER A 507 16.34 -9.81 -0.27
CA SER A 507 16.42 -8.73 0.70
C SER A 507 17.74 -8.81 1.47
N GLU A 508 18.42 -7.67 1.60
CA GLU A 508 19.67 -7.53 2.35
C GLU A 508 19.60 -6.28 3.26
N ARG A 509 20.17 -6.38 4.48
CA ARG A 509 20.34 -5.26 5.39
C ARG A 509 21.64 -5.42 6.14
N ARG A 510 22.53 -4.44 6.02
CA ARG A 510 23.85 -4.43 6.67
C ARG A 510 24.04 -3.16 7.47
N GLU A 511 24.49 -3.30 8.70
CA GLU A 511 24.68 -2.21 9.64
C GLU A 511 26.15 -2.17 10.12
N PHE A 512 26.70 -0.97 10.11
CA PHE A 512 28.06 -0.69 10.54
C PHE A 512 28.03 0.37 11.64
N LEU A 513 28.67 0.04 12.76
CA LEU A 513 28.90 0.94 13.88
C LEU A 513 30.31 1.49 13.77
N PHE A 514 30.48 2.81 13.91
CA PHE A 514 31.77 3.43 14.09
C PHE A 514 32.25 3.14 15.50
N ASN A 515 33.51 2.75 15.64
CA ASN A 515 34.09 2.34 16.90
C ASN A 515 35.46 2.99 17.11
N ALA A 516 35.61 3.71 18.22
CA ALA A 516 36.86 4.29 18.61
C ALA A 516 37.55 3.39 19.63
N PRO A 517 38.74 2.83 19.33
CA PRO A 517 39.47 1.93 20.23
C PRO A 517 40.07 2.63 21.44
N THR A 518 40.13 3.96 21.44
CA THR A 518 40.72 4.78 22.51
C THR A 518 39.73 5.86 22.95
N SER A 519 39.68 6.15 24.26
CA SER A 519 38.91 7.25 24.81
C SER A 519 39.31 8.59 24.22
N PHE A 520 38.35 9.40 23.89
CA PHE A 520 38.56 10.74 23.36
C PHE A 520 39.08 11.71 24.46
N PRO A 521 39.96 12.69 24.11
CA PRO A 521 40.21 13.84 24.95
C PRO A 521 38.95 14.67 25.15
N ASP A 522 38.90 15.45 26.24
CA ASP A 522 37.82 16.37 26.52
C ASP A 522 37.47 17.23 25.31
N GLY A 523 36.16 17.25 24.92
CA GLY A 523 35.62 18.04 23.83
C GLY A 523 35.58 17.38 22.46
N VAL A 524 36.24 16.25 22.22
CA VAL A 524 36.12 15.51 20.93
C VAL A 524 34.74 14.88 20.84
N GLY A 525 34.27 14.22 21.89
CA GLY A 525 32.92 13.58 21.90
C GLY A 525 31.75 14.56 21.77
N SER A 526 31.95 15.87 22.01
CA SER A 526 30.91 16.91 21.83
C SER A 526 30.90 17.53 20.43
N LEU A 527 31.74 17.01 19.50
CA LEU A 527 31.74 17.47 18.12
C LEU A 527 30.46 17.05 17.41
N ARG A 528 30.07 17.88 16.45
CA ARG A 528 28.95 17.52 15.52
C ARG A 528 29.32 16.27 14.72
N PRO A 529 28.31 15.50 14.24
CA PRO A 529 28.54 14.26 13.49
C PRO A 529 29.55 14.38 12.32
N ASP A 530 29.43 15.44 11.52
CA ASP A 530 30.31 15.69 10.36
C ASP A 530 31.76 16.00 10.72
N LEU A 531 31.98 16.53 11.92
CA LEU A 531 33.33 16.77 12.43
C LEU A 531 33.88 15.54 13.16
N LEU A 532 33.03 14.84 13.93
CA LEU A 532 33.41 13.62 14.65
C LEU A 532 33.84 12.51 13.68
N LEU A 533 33.14 12.37 12.54
CA LEU A 533 33.48 11.45 11.47
C LEU A 533 34.28 12.10 10.32
N GLY A 534 34.96 13.21 10.60
CA GLY A 534 35.86 13.81 9.61
C GLY A 534 37.18 13.03 9.49
N ASP A 535 37.74 12.95 8.28
CA ASP A 535 38.96 12.18 7.96
C ASP A 535 40.08 12.32 8.99
N ALA A 536 40.34 13.56 9.46
CA ALA A 536 41.40 13.84 10.41
C ALA A 536 41.14 13.23 11.80
N ILE A 537 39.90 13.14 12.22
CA ILE A 537 39.49 12.54 13.49
C ILE A 537 39.54 11.02 13.37
N ILE A 538 39.04 10.48 12.27
CA ILE A 538 39.06 9.05 11.97
C ILE A 538 40.52 8.55 11.96
N ASP A 539 41.43 9.23 11.24
CA ASP A 539 42.83 8.85 11.16
C ASP A 539 43.56 9.01 12.50
N PHE A 540 43.28 10.07 13.27
CA PHE A 540 44.04 10.36 14.50
C PHE A 540 43.66 9.43 15.66
N PHE A 541 42.39 8.99 15.73
CA PHE A 541 41.86 8.16 16.80
C PHE A 541 41.65 6.70 16.38
N ASP A 542 42.08 6.32 15.16
CA ASP A 542 41.93 4.98 14.62
C ASP A 542 40.49 4.48 14.68
N ILE A 543 39.53 5.34 14.26
CA ILE A 543 38.10 5.00 14.28
C ILE A 543 37.82 3.98 13.21
N GLY A 544 37.66 2.71 13.61
CA GLY A 544 37.28 1.60 12.76
C GLY A 544 35.78 1.36 12.68
N LEU A 545 35.42 0.22 12.15
CA LEU A 545 34.06 -0.21 11.97
C LEU A 545 33.79 -1.59 12.59
N ILE A 546 32.66 -1.71 13.24
CA ILE A 546 32.11 -2.99 13.67
C ILE A 546 30.85 -3.25 12.83
N GLU A 547 30.80 -4.37 12.14
CA GLU A 547 29.57 -4.82 11.50
C GLU A 547 28.68 -5.46 12.56
N SER A 548 27.59 -4.78 12.91
CA SER A 548 26.61 -5.25 13.90
C SER A 548 25.55 -6.13 13.28
N THR A 549 25.59 -6.28 11.96
CA THR A 549 24.74 -7.17 11.21
C THR A 549 24.78 -8.58 11.77
N GLN A 550 23.63 -9.21 11.86
CA GLN A 550 23.51 -10.58 12.31
C GLN A 550 24.21 -11.55 11.33
N SER A 551 24.30 -12.81 11.71
CA SER A 551 25.02 -13.83 10.96
C SER A 551 24.62 -13.99 9.50
N ASP A 552 23.34 -13.72 9.17
CA ASP A 552 22.77 -13.82 7.83
C ASP A 552 22.06 -12.50 7.49
N PRO A 553 22.76 -11.52 6.89
CA PRO A 553 22.18 -10.19 6.59
C PRO A 553 21.20 -10.23 5.40
N ALA A 554 21.24 -11.29 4.59
CA ALA A 554 20.46 -11.42 3.38
C ALA A 554 19.65 -12.71 3.35
N PHE A 555 18.54 -12.68 2.64
CA PHE A 555 17.75 -13.87 2.33
C PHE A 555 17.12 -13.78 0.94
N THR A 556 16.88 -14.94 0.36
CA THR A 556 15.99 -15.09 -0.80
C THR A 556 14.69 -15.72 -0.36
N SER A 557 13.61 -15.37 -1.04
CA SER A 557 12.33 -16.04 -0.86
C SER A 557 11.61 -16.17 -2.18
N ALA A 558 10.80 -17.22 -2.30
CA ALA A 558 10.00 -17.47 -3.48
C ALA A 558 8.61 -17.95 -3.08
N LEU A 559 7.63 -17.61 -3.89
CA LEU A 559 6.28 -18.17 -3.82
C LEU A 559 5.80 -18.47 -5.22
N THR A 560 5.73 -19.76 -5.55
CA THR A 560 5.18 -20.25 -6.81
C THR A 560 3.81 -20.85 -6.55
N VAL A 561 2.79 -20.42 -7.31
CA VAL A 561 1.42 -20.90 -7.19
C VAL A 561 0.91 -21.39 -8.54
N HIS A 562 0.49 -22.64 -8.60
CA HIS A 562 -0.26 -23.22 -9.71
C HIS A 562 -1.71 -23.42 -9.29
N ALA A 563 -2.65 -22.90 -10.03
CA ALA A 563 -4.05 -22.99 -9.68
C ALA A 563 -4.92 -23.35 -10.88
N GLY A 564 -5.83 -24.27 -10.67
CA GLY A 564 -6.88 -24.60 -11.64
C GLY A 564 -8.26 -24.51 -11.00
N TYR A 565 -9.25 -23.99 -11.71
CA TYR A 565 -10.59 -23.88 -11.17
C TYR A 565 -11.67 -24.21 -12.19
N GLY A 566 -12.84 -24.55 -11.65
CA GLY A 566 -14.09 -24.68 -12.41
C GLY A 566 -15.22 -24.00 -11.67
N LYS A 567 -16.02 -23.25 -12.40
CA LYS A 567 -17.15 -22.47 -11.88
C LYS A 567 -18.37 -22.64 -12.77
N VAL A 568 -19.54 -22.70 -12.15
CA VAL A 568 -20.84 -22.78 -12.80
C VAL A 568 -21.67 -21.58 -12.36
N ASN A 569 -22.16 -20.83 -13.32
CA ASN A 569 -23.21 -19.84 -13.13
C ASN A 569 -24.51 -20.42 -13.69
N TRP A 570 -25.54 -20.55 -12.84
CA TRP A 570 -26.80 -21.19 -13.20
C TRP A 570 -28.00 -20.44 -12.66
N GLU A 571 -28.94 -20.12 -13.54
CA GLU A 571 -30.25 -19.58 -13.20
C GLU A 571 -31.33 -20.65 -13.40
N PRO A 572 -31.55 -21.54 -12.41
CA PRO A 572 -32.52 -22.61 -12.51
C PRO A 572 -33.96 -22.15 -12.70
N VAL A 573 -34.33 -21.04 -12.16
CA VAL A 573 -35.60 -20.32 -12.32
C VAL A 573 -35.32 -18.82 -12.30
N LEU A 574 -36.13 -18.06 -13.01
CA LEU A 574 -35.97 -16.60 -13.10
C LEU A 574 -35.87 -15.96 -11.70
N GLY A 575 -34.84 -15.16 -11.49
CA GLY A 575 -34.59 -14.49 -10.22
C GLY A 575 -33.90 -15.36 -9.15
N VAL A 576 -33.39 -16.57 -9.50
CA VAL A 576 -32.56 -17.39 -8.63
C VAL A 576 -31.26 -17.71 -9.34
N MET A 577 -30.17 -17.06 -8.97
CA MET A 577 -28.85 -17.30 -9.55
C MET A 577 -27.96 -18.08 -8.57
N LEU A 578 -27.23 -19.05 -9.09
CA LEU A 578 -26.27 -19.86 -8.37
C LEU A 578 -24.89 -19.68 -9.01
N ASP A 579 -23.91 -19.29 -8.21
CA ASP A 579 -22.50 -19.28 -8.58
C ASP A 579 -21.78 -20.29 -7.69
N VAL A 580 -21.34 -21.40 -8.27
CA VAL A 580 -20.72 -22.50 -7.53
C VAL A 580 -19.43 -22.87 -8.22
N GLY A 581 -18.35 -22.86 -7.48
CA GLY A 581 -17.03 -23.21 -8.02
C GLY A 581 -16.13 -23.89 -7.01
N VAL A 582 -15.06 -24.42 -7.52
CA VAL A 582 -13.96 -24.96 -6.72
C VAL A 582 -12.64 -24.61 -7.40
N ARG A 583 -11.70 -24.18 -6.60
CA ARG A 583 -10.32 -23.91 -7.00
C ARG A 583 -9.40 -24.91 -6.31
N TYR A 584 -8.46 -25.45 -7.06
CA TYR A 584 -7.35 -26.21 -6.56
C TYR A 584 -6.09 -25.35 -6.66
N GLU A 585 -5.36 -25.20 -5.58
CA GLU A 585 -4.05 -24.53 -5.55
C GLU A 585 -2.99 -25.49 -5.09
N ASP A 586 -1.84 -25.47 -5.79
CA ASP A 586 -0.59 -26.11 -5.42
C ASP A 586 0.45 -25.00 -5.28
N ALA A 587 0.95 -24.79 -4.07
CA ALA A 587 1.80 -23.67 -3.74
C ALA A 587 3.07 -24.13 -3.02
N GLU A 588 4.20 -23.58 -3.47
CA GLU A 588 5.50 -23.72 -2.84
C GLU A 588 5.99 -22.36 -2.40
N GLN A 589 6.21 -22.21 -1.08
CA GLN A 589 6.77 -20.99 -0.49
C GLN A 589 8.08 -21.33 0.22
N THR A 590 9.18 -20.73 -0.20
CA THR A 590 10.50 -20.91 0.38
C THR A 590 11.07 -19.60 0.89
N VAL A 591 11.84 -19.67 1.98
CA VAL A 591 12.65 -18.56 2.49
C VAL A 591 13.97 -19.13 2.94
N ASP A 592 15.04 -18.71 2.30
CA ASP A 592 16.39 -19.22 2.50
C ASP A 592 17.36 -18.09 2.85
N PRO A 593 18.14 -18.20 3.93
CA PRO A 593 19.21 -17.25 4.20
C PRO A 593 20.28 -17.35 3.10
N VAL A 594 20.83 -16.20 2.70
CA VAL A 594 21.93 -16.10 1.74
C VAL A 594 23.23 -15.96 2.49
N GLU A 595 24.17 -16.88 2.23
CA GLU A 595 25.51 -16.81 2.78
C GLU A 595 26.31 -15.70 2.06
N VAL A 596 26.32 -14.50 2.64
CA VAL A 596 27.11 -13.36 2.10
C VAL A 596 28.56 -13.40 2.57
N PHE A 597 28.88 -14.16 3.60
CA PHE A 597 30.21 -14.29 4.14
C PHE A 597 30.88 -15.60 3.73
N THR A 598 32.18 -15.54 3.44
CA THR A 598 33.01 -16.72 3.12
C THR A 598 33.10 -17.71 4.28
N THR A 599 32.84 -17.26 5.50
CA THR A 599 32.80 -18.11 6.70
C THR A 599 31.38 -18.06 7.26
N PRO A 600 30.49 -19.01 6.91
CA PRO A 600 29.10 -18.98 7.35
C PRO A 600 29.00 -19.22 8.87
N LEU A 601 27.99 -18.60 9.50
CA LEU A 601 27.56 -18.92 10.86
C LEU A 601 26.27 -19.72 10.75
N ASN A 602 26.18 -20.85 11.44
CA ASN A 602 24.97 -21.69 11.47
C ASN A 602 23.88 -21.04 12.34
N SER A 603 23.11 -20.12 11.81
CA SER A 603 22.16 -19.35 12.60
C SER A 603 20.72 -19.41 12.12
N ALA A 604 20.47 -19.35 10.84
CA ALA A 604 19.10 -19.33 10.33
C ALA A 604 18.68 -20.67 9.73
N SER A 605 17.42 -21.03 9.93
CA SER A 605 16.83 -22.21 9.27
C SER A 605 16.10 -21.78 8.00
N SER A 606 16.34 -22.50 6.92
CA SER A 606 15.49 -22.42 5.73
C SER A 606 14.06 -22.87 6.04
N THR A 607 13.09 -22.20 5.43
CA THR A 607 11.68 -22.58 5.51
C THR A 607 11.17 -22.99 4.14
N ALA A 608 10.45 -24.10 4.08
CA ALA A 608 9.75 -24.55 2.88
C ALA A 608 8.34 -25.02 3.25
N LEU A 609 7.32 -24.33 2.71
CA LEU A 609 5.91 -24.66 2.86
C LEU A 609 5.40 -25.16 1.51
N ASN A 610 5.11 -26.46 1.42
CA ASN A 610 4.55 -27.08 0.22
C ASN A 610 3.12 -27.52 0.53
N ASN A 611 2.14 -26.73 0.09
CA ASN A 611 0.75 -26.92 0.50
C ASN A 611 -0.18 -26.97 -0.71
N THR A 612 -1.14 -27.89 -0.65
CA THR A 612 -2.21 -28.01 -1.64
C THR A 612 -3.56 -27.78 -0.99
N TYR A 613 -4.41 -27.02 -1.67
CA TYR A 613 -5.72 -26.65 -1.15
C TYR A 613 -6.84 -26.88 -2.15
N TRP A 614 -7.99 -27.33 -1.64
CA TRP A 614 -9.25 -27.29 -2.33
C TRP A 614 -10.12 -26.19 -1.70
N LEU A 615 -10.47 -25.19 -2.49
CA LEU A 615 -11.15 -23.98 -2.05
C LEU A 615 -12.53 -23.90 -2.72
N PRO A 616 -13.55 -24.55 -2.14
CA PRO A 616 -14.91 -24.46 -2.65
C PRO A 616 -15.53 -23.11 -2.32
N ALA A 617 -16.37 -22.59 -3.22
CA ALA A 617 -17.17 -21.40 -3.04
C ALA A 617 -18.56 -21.61 -3.64
N ALA A 618 -19.56 -21.10 -2.96
CA ALA A 618 -20.93 -21.11 -3.46
C ALA A 618 -21.66 -19.84 -3.04
N THR A 619 -22.27 -19.16 -4.02
CA THR A 619 -23.14 -18.01 -3.80
C THR A 619 -24.49 -18.28 -4.38
N VAL A 620 -25.53 -17.98 -3.62
CA VAL A 620 -26.94 -18.04 -4.07
C VAL A 620 -27.47 -16.61 -4.02
N THR A 621 -27.96 -16.12 -5.14
CA THR A 621 -28.65 -14.83 -5.24
C THR A 621 -30.11 -15.07 -5.60
N VAL A 622 -31.02 -14.50 -4.81
CA VAL A 622 -32.48 -14.64 -5.02
C VAL A 622 -33.07 -13.25 -5.11
N GLU A 623 -33.88 -13.02 -6.15
CA GLU A 623 -34.70 -11.81 -6.32
C GLU A 623 -36.19 -12.17 -6.08
N PRO A 624 -36.63 -12.20 -4.81
CA PRO A 624 -37.97 -12.65 -4.44
C PRO A 624 -39.08 -11.69 -4.88
N ILE A 625 -38.76 -10.42 -4.97
CA ILE A 625 -39.60 -9.35 -5.53
C ILE A 625 -38.68 -8.40 -6.32
N GLU A 626 -39.23 -7.65 -7.23
CA GLU A 626 -38.53 -6.66 -8.03
C GLU A 626 -37.71 -5.72 -7.13
N ASN A 627 -36.46 -5.51 -7.50
CA ASN A 627 -35.50 -4.63 -6.79
C ASN A 627 -35.01 -5.11 -5.40
N LEU A 628 -35.45 -6.28 -4.90
CA LEU A 628 -34.92 -6.86 -3.69
C LEU A 628 -34.03 -8.07 -4.02
N GLN A 629 -32.76 -7.98 -3.76
CA GLN A 629 -31.83 -9.10 -3.89
C GLN A 629 -31.38 -9.61 -2.52
N LEU A 630 -31.41 -10.92 -2.36
CA LEU A 630 -30.88 -11.63 -1.19
C LEU A 630 -29.74 -12.53 -1.66
N ARG A 631 -28.57 -12.34 -1.09
CA ARG A 631 -27.37 -13.13 -1.38
C ARG A 631 -26.93 -13.94 -0.17
N ALA A 632 -26.52 -15.17 -0.38
CA ALA A 632 -25.89 -16.00 0.65
C ALA A 632 -24.64 -16.66 0.06
N ASN A 633 -23.50 -16.51 0.74
CA ASN A 633 -22.22 -17.09 0.33
C ASN A 633 -21.67 -18.03 1.41
N ALA A 634 -21.02 -19.10 0.98
CA ALA A 634 -20.21 -19.99 1.82
C ALA A 634 -18.93 -20.35 1.05
N SER A 635 -17.77 -20.20 1.69
CA SER A 635 -16.49 -20.45 1.01
C SER A 635 -15.39 -20.87 1.97
N LYS A 636 -14.32 -21.46 1.41
CA LYS A 636 -13.04 -21.68 2.08
C LYS A 636 -11.94 -20.90 1.40
N THR A 637 -11.11 -20.26 2.21
CA THR A 637 -9.98 -19.43 1.76
C THR A 637 -8.79 -19.64 2.68
N LEU A 638 -7.67 -19.02 2.36
CA LEU A 638 -6.43 -19.13 3.13
C LEU A 638 -5.72 -17.77 3.27
N ALA A 639 -4.73 -17.71 4.15
CA ALA A 639 -3.75 -16.64 4.21
C ALA A 639 -2.38 -17.24 4.51
N ARG A 640 -1.36 -16.82 3.75
CA ARG A 640 0.02 -17.31 3.89
C ARG A 640 0.84 -16.36 4.77
N PRO A 641 1.85 -16.87 5.49
CA PRO A 641 2.82 -16.03 6.18
C PRO A 641 3.53 -15.08 5.19
N GLN A 642 3.92 -13.90 5.67
CA GLN A 642 4.77 -12.98 4.92
C GLN A 642 6.20 -13.54 4.84
N PHE A 643 6.98 -13.18 3.81
CA PHE A 643 8.35 -13.70 3.66
C PHE A 643 9.24 -13.39 4.87
N ARG A 644 9.21 -12.15 5.35
CA ARG A 644 9.98 -11.71 6.52
C ARG A 644 9.56 -12.41 7.82
N GLU A 645 8.31 -12.84 7.92
CA GLU A 645 7.82 -13.58 9.08
C GLU A 645 8.38 -15.01 9.16
N LEU A 646 8.86 -15.56 8.05
CA LEU A 646 9.40 -16.92 7.97
C LEU A 646 10.92 -17.01 8.17
N ILE A 647 11.62 -15.88 8.31
CA ILE A 647 13.08 -15.87 8.53
C ILE A 647 13.41 -15.36 9.93
N PHE A 648 14.21 -16.12 10.68
CA PHE A 648 14.68 -15.75 12.02
C PHE A 648 15.86 -14.78 11.93
N GLN A 649 15.56 -13.55 11.52
CA GLN A 649 16.48 -12.42 11.47
C GLN A 649 15.82 -11.21 12.12
N THR A 650 16.55 -10.50 12.96
CA THR A 650 16.06 -9.24 13.51
C THR A 650 16.09 -8.18 12.41
N TYR A 651 14.96 -7.50 12.24
CA TYR A 651 14.80 -6.38 11.34
C TYR A 651 14.33 -5.17 12.14
N TYR A 652 15.05 -4.07 12.03
CA TYR A 652 14.62 -2.78 12.56
C TYR A 652 13.88 -2.02 11.45
N ASP A 653 12.65 -1.63 11.73
CA ASP A 653 11.86 -0.80 10.83
C ASP A 653 12.03 0.67 11.23
N PRO A 654 12.79 1.47 10.46
CA PRO A 654 13.05 2.87 10.80
C PRO A 654 11.79 3.76 10.69
N GLU A 655 10.77 3.31 9.97
CA GLU A 655 9.53 4.07 9.78
C GLU A 655 8.64 4.00 11.03
N THR A 656 8.54 2.82 11.65
CA THR A 656 7.76 2.59 12.88
C THR A 656 8.60 2.63 14.15
N ASN A 657 9.94 2.66 14.03
CA ASN A 657 10.90 2.58 15.15
C ASN A 657 10.75 1.29 15.98
N ARG A 658 10.45 0.16 15.31
CA ARG A 658 10.23 -1.14 15.94
C ARG A 658 11.18 -2.21 15.43
N GLN A 659 11.51 -3.17 16.29
CA GLN A 659 12.26 -4.37 15.91
C GLN A 659 11.29 -5.53 15.67
N PHE A 660 11.57 -6.31 14.64
CA PHE A 660 10.80 -7.50 14.25
C PHE A 660 11.71 -8.70 14.10
N ASN A 661 11.19 -9.88 14.47
CA ASN A 661 11.88 -11.15 14.27
C ASN A 661 10.89 -12.22 13.79
N GLY A 662 11.23 -12.89 12.69
CA GLY A 662 10.37 -13.91 12.11
C GLY A 662 10.42 -15.23 12.85
N ASN A 663 9.53 -16.13 12.46
CA ASN A 663 9.38 -17.48 13.01
C ASN A 663 9.24 -18.50 11.88
N PRO A 664 10.31 -19.27 11.56
CA PRO A 664 10.30 -20.28 10.51
C PRO A 664 9.28 -21.42 10.68
N PHE A 665 8.61 -21.49 11.84
CA PHE A 665 7.61 -22.52 12.13
C PHE A 665 6.17 -22.09 11.84
N LEU A 666 5.96 -20.90 11.28
CA LEU A 666 4.63 -20.46 10.87
C LEU A 666 4.05 -21.36 9.79
N VAL A 667 2.73 -21.51 9.86
CA VAL A 667 1.93 -22.24 8.88
C VAL A 667 0.81 -21.37 8.34
N ASP A 668 0.23 -21.76 7.20
CA ASP A 668 -0.90 -21.06 6.59
C ASP A 668 -2.11 -21.04 7.52
N SER A 669 -2.78 -19.89 7.56
CA SER A 669 -4.11 -19.75 8.16
C SER A 669 -5.18 -20.22 7.17
N ARG A 670 -6.20 -20.94 7.67
CA ARG A 670 -7.33 -21.39 6.86
C ARG A 670 -8.62 -20.79 7.37
N LEU A 671 -9.44 -20.29 6.45
CA LEU A 671 -10.68 -19.62 6.80
C LEU A 671 -11.88 -20.36 6.20
N THR A 672 -12.94 -20.47 7.00
CA THR A 672 -14.27 -20.84 6.53
C THR A 672 -15.18 -19.63 6.67
N ASN A 673 -15.74 -19.16 5.56
CA ASN A 673 -16.50 -17.93 5.49
C ASN A 673 -17.97 -18.20 5.23
N PHE A 674 -18.83 -17.44 5.88
CA PHE A 674 -20.28 -17.38 5.63
C PHE A 674 -20.74 -15.93 5.59
N GLU A 675 -21.62 -15.62 4.63
CA GLU A 675 -22.20 -14.29 4.50
C GLU A 675 -23.65 -14.38 4.02
N VAL A 676 -24.51 -13.49 4.53
CA VAL A 676 -25.86 -13.25 4.03
C VAL A 676 -26.03 -11.75 3.87
N ARG A 677 -26.53 -11.30 2.72
CA ARG A 677 -26.76 -9.89 2.39
C ARG A 677 -28.14 -9.71 1.75
N GLY A 678 -28.83 -8.65 2.15
CA GLY A 678 -30.04 -8.16 1.53
C GLY A 678 -29.84 -6.77 0.98
N GLU A 679 -30.24 -6.53 -0.27
CA GLU A 679 -30.10 -5.26 -0.98
C GLU A 679 -31.43 -4.87 -1.60
N TYR A 680 -31.85 -3.64 -1.39
CA TYR A 680 -33.02 -3.05 -2.02
C TYR A 680 -32.62 -1.84 -2.84
N TYR A 681 -32.98 -1.87 -4.13
CA TYR A 681 -32.69 -0.83 -5.09
C TYR A 681 -33.95 0.01 -5.33
N PHE A 682 -33.86 1.33 -5.15
CA PHE A 682 -35.00 2.25 -5.32
C PHE A 682 -35.12 2.78 -6.76
N GLY A 683 -34.14 2.51 -7.64
CA GLY A 683 -33.96 3.12 -8.97
C GLY A 683 -32.98 4.29 -8.93
N GLY A 684 -32.47 4.71 -10.09
CA GLY A 684 -31.55 5.85 -10.18
C GLY A 684 -30.25 5.67 -9.40
N GLY A 685 -29.77 4.43 -9.20
CA GLY A 685 -28.57 4.16 -8.41
C GLY A 685 -28.76 4.14 -6.89
N ASP A 686 -29.93 4.52 -6.40
CA ASP A 686 -30.23 4.55 -4.97
C ASP A 686 -30.42 3.13 -4.40
N LYS A 687 -29.79 2.87 -3.27
CA LYS A 687 -29.84 1.55 -2.62
C LYS A 687 -29.73 1.61 -1.11
N VAL A 688 -30.23 0.56 -0.47
CA VAL A 688 -29.93 0.23 0.91
C VAL A 688 -29.55 -1.24 0.99
N SER A 689 -28.52 -1.55 1.77
CA SER A 689 -28.10 -2.91 2.00
C SER A 689 -27.79 -3.20 3.47
N VAL A 690 -27.96 -4.47 3.84
CA VAL A 690 -27.57 -5.00 5.14
C VAL A 690 -26.96 -6.38 4.93
N ALA A 691 -25.78 -6.60 5.50
CA ALA A 691 -25.06 -7.87 5.47
C ALA A 691 -24.70 -8.34 6.88
N GLY A 692 -24.72 -9.66 7.07
CA GLY A 692 -24.14 -10.32 8.22
C GLY A 692 -23.09 -11.32 7.75
N PHE A 693 -21.93 -11.37 8.40
CA PHE A 693 -20.82 -12.26 8.04
C PHE A 693 -20.26 -12.97 9.27
N TYR A 694 -19.70 -14.15 9.03
CA TYR A 694 -19.03 -14.99 10.02
C TYR A 694 -17.82 -15.67 9.38
N LYS A 695 -16.70 -15.69 10.09
CA LYS A 695 -15.46 -16.36 9.69
C LYS A 695 -14.92 -17.18 10.85
N ASP A 696 -14.56 -18.42 10.55
CA ASP A 696 -13.83 -19.32 11.44
C ASP A 696 -12.41 -19.46 10.89
N ILE A 697 -11.41 -19.16 11.71
CA ILE A 697 -10.01 -19.05 11.32
C ILE A 697 -9.19 -20.07 12.09
N GLU A 698 -8.62 -21.02 11.40
CA GLU A 698 -7.65 -21.97 11.93
C GLU A 698 -6.24 -21.39 11.78
N ASN A 699 -5.42 -21.47 12.83
CA ASN A 699 -4.03 -20.97 12.87
C ASN A 699 -3.87 -19.49 12.45
N PRO A 700 -4.63 -18.53 12.96
CA PRO A 700 -4.38 -17.13 12.64
C PRO A 700 -2.97 -16.74 13.05
N ILE A 701 -2.29 -15.95 12.22
CA ILE A 701 -0.94 -15.44 12.51
C ILE A 701 -1.10 -14.12 13.24
N GLU A 702 -0.57 -14.04 14.46
CA GLU A 702 -0.63 -12.86 15.32
C GLU A 702 0.77 -12.37 15.68
N ALA A 703 0.92 -11.05 15.72
CA ALA A 703 2.11 -10.40 16.22
C ALA A 703 2.04 -10.27 17.76
N PHE A 704 3.13 -10.59 18.45
CA PHE A 704 3.26 -10.40 19.88
C PHE A 704 4.58 -9.74 20.21
N SER A 705 4.58 -8.91 21.26
CA SER A 705 5.76 -8.21 21.74
C SER A 705 6.48 -9.04 22.81
N SER A 706 7.79 -9.13 22.69
CA SER A 706 8.68 -9.72 23.70
C SER A 706 9.81 -8.73 24.00
N PHE A 707 10.56 -8.95 25.08
CA PHE A 707 11.76 -8.18 25.39
C PHE A 707 13.00 -9.04 25.10
N SER A 708 13.97 -8.44 24.44
CA SER A 708 15.32 -9.00 24.26
C SER A 708 16.31 -7.88 24.52
N ASP A 709 17.21 -8.09 25.48
CA ASP A 709 18.27 -7.12 25.85
C ASP A 709 17.76 -5.68 26.00
N ASN A 710 16.66 -5.52 26.76
CA ASN A 710 15.98 -4.25 27.03
C ASN A 710 15.29 -3.57 25.83
N ALA A 711 15.29 -4.19 24.65
CA ALA A 711 14.57 -3.71 23.49
C ALA A 711 13.25 -4.47 23.29
N GLN A 712 12.18 -3.75 22.97
CA GLN A 712 10.91 -4.36 22.60
C GLN A 712 11.02 -4.97 21.20
N LEU A 713 10.84 -6.29 21.13
CA LEU A 713 10.91 -7.06 19.91
C LEU A 713 9.52 -7.63 19.57
N THR A 714 9.05 -7.36 18.38
CA THR A 714 7.81 -7.97 17.83
C THR A 714 8.15 -9.26 17.11
N SER A 715 7.48 -10.35 17.49
CA SER A 715 7.61 -11.66 16.84
C SER A 715 6.23 -12.18 16.41
N PHE A 716 6.22 -13.28 15.66
CA PHE A 716 5.00 -13.85 15.07
C PHE A 716 4.78 -15.28 15.49
N ALA A 717 3.53 -15.66 15.73
CA ALA A 717 3.16 -17.05 16.01
C ALA A 717 1.74 -17.33 15.51
N ASN A 718 1.46 -18.60 15.21
CA ASN A 718 0.09 -19.03 14.96
C ASN A 718 -0.66 -19.18 16.28
N ALA A 719 -1.74 -18.43 16.49
CA ALA A 719 -2.71 -18.72 17.53
C ALA A 719 -3.53 -19.98 17.14
N PRO A 720 -4.11 -20.72 18.09
CA PRO A 720 -4.80 -21.98 17.78
C PRO A 720 -6.00 -21.79 16.85
N SER A 721 -6.87 -20.85 17.17
CA SER A 721 -8.03 -20.49 16.34
C SER A 721 -8.54 -19.09 16.70
N ALA A 722 -9.32 -18.51 15.79
CA ALA A 722 -10.09 -17.31 16.05
C ALA A 722 -11.43 -17.35 15.33
N THR A 723 -12.39 -16.61 15.84
CA THR A 723 -13.66 -16.35 15.17
C THR A 723 -13.82 -14.87 14.93
N LEU A 724 -14.45 -14.52 13.82
CA LEU A 724 -14.78 -13.14 13.48
C LEU A 724 -16.20 -13.09 12.92
N TRP A 725 -17.03 -12.19 13.45
CA TRP A 725 -18.38 -11.96 12.94
C TRP A 725 -18.74 -10.49 12.97
N GLY A 726 -19.70 -10.10 12.13
CA GLY A 726 -20.12 -8.72 12.11
C GLY A 726 -21.34 -8.47 11.27
N VAL A 727 -21.76 -7.21 11.27
CA VAL A 727 -22.88 -6.69 10.52
C VAL A 727 -22.44 -5.43 9.79
N GLU A 728 -22.78 -5.35 8.50
CA GLU A 728 -22.59 -4.16 7.66
C GLU A 728 -23.94 -3.61 7.24
N ALA A 729 -24.07 -2.30 7.19
CA ALA A 729 -25.20 -1.60 6.58
C ALA A 729 -24.64 -0.46 5.72
N ASP A 730 -25.13 -0.34 4.50
CA ASP A 730 -24.80 0.78 3.62
C ASP A 730 -26.06 1.31 2.93
N THR A 731 -26.02 2.60 2.60
CA THR A 731 -27.08 3.26 1.86
C THR A 731 -26.49 4.37 0.98
N GLN A 732 -27.03 4.45 -0.21
CA GLN A 732 -26.87 5.56 -1.12
C GLN A 732 -28.25 6.07 -1.48
N TYR A 733 -28.44 7.38 -1.37
CA TYR A 733 -29.71 7.99 -1.71
C TYR A 733 -29.53 9.39 -2.27
N THR A 734 -30.18 9.66 -3.39
CA THR A 734 -30.16 10.92 -4.11
C THR A 734 -31.48 11.65 -3.92
N PHE A 735 -31.41 12.86 -3.41
CA PHE A 735 -32.57 13.75 -3.25
C PHE A 735 -32.55 14.83 -4.33
N ASP A 736 -33.44 14.77 -5.30
CA ASP A 736 -33.66 15.84 -6.24
C ASP A 736 -34.25 17.07 -5.55
N LEU A 737 -33.64 18.22 -5.73
CA LEU A 737 -34.06 19.47 -5.12
C LEU A 737 -34.88 20.34 -6.06
N TYR A 738 -35.14 19.92 -7.30
CA TYR A 738 -35.83 20.67 -8.33
C TYR A 738 -37.20 21.23 -7.87
N ASN A 739 -37.90 20.54 -6.98
CA ASN A 739 -39.18 20.94 -6.43
C ASN A 739 -39.10 22.22 -5.58
N LEU A 740 -37.90 22.64 -5.14
CA LEU A 740 -37.69 23.89 -4.40
C LEU A 740 -37.62 25.10 -5.32
N GLY A 741 -37.47 24.90 -6.66
CA GLY A 741 -37.45 25.95 -7.67
C GLY A 741 -36.24 26.89 -7.61
N GLY A 742 -36.08 27.71 -8.65
CA GLY A 742 -35.04 28.75 -8.70
C GLY A 742 -33.63 28.13 -8.70
N PHE A 743 -32.79 28.49 -7.74
CA PHE A 743 -31.41 28.00 -7.64
C PHE A 743 -31.31 26.46 -7.53
N PHE A 744 -32.38 25.83 -7.06
CA PHE A 744 -32.36 24.37 -6.79
C PHE A 744 -32.88 23.53 -7.97
N GLU A 745 -33.27 24.15 -9.11
CA GLU A 745 -33.86 23.43 -10.26
C GLU A 745 -32.92 22.38 -10.87
N THR A 746 -31.61 22.60 -10.80
CA THR A 746 -30.56 21.67 -11.31
C THR A 746 -29.77 21.00 -10.19
N LYS A 747 -30.24 21.08 -8.94
CA LYS A 747 -29.47 20.62 -7.78
C LYS A 747 -29.99 19.31 -7.24
N GLN A 748 -29.06 18.49 -6.78
CA GLN A 748 -29.33 17.27 -6.04
C GLN A 748 -28.47 17.18 -4.77
N LEU A 749 -28.95 16.41 -3.81
CA LEU A 749 -28.24 16.09 -2.58
C LEU A 749 -28.02 14.57 -2.54
N LEU A 750 -26.78 14.14 -2.71
CA LEU A 750 -26.38 12.74 -2.59
C LEU A 750 -25.95 12.46 -1.15
N LEU A 751 -26.52 11.42 -0.56
CA LEU A 751 -26.16 10.89 0.75
C LEU A 751 -25.60 9.47 0.59
N LEU A 752 -24.38 9.25 1.06
CA LEU A 752 -23.81 7.91 1.25
C LEU A 752 -23.50 7.73 2.74
N ALA A 753 -23.93 6.62 3.29
CA ALA A 753 -23.62 6.28 4.68
C ALA A 753 -23.37 4.79 4.79
N ASN A 754 -22.32 4.42 5.50
CA ASN A 754 -22.08 3.04 5.84
C ASN A 754 -21.64 2.87 7.29
N TYR A 755 -21.98 1.73 7.84
CA TYR A 755 -21.66 1.33 9.18
C TYR A 755 -21.26 -0.15 9.19
N THR A 756 -20.15 -0.45 9.82
CA THR A 756 -19.70 -1.82 10.04
C THR A 756 -19.44 -2.05 11.52
N TYR A 757 -20.06 -3.08 12.04
CA TYR A 757 -19.72 -3.64 13.35
C TYR A 757 -19.00 -4.96 13.16
N THR A 758 -17.82 -5.11 13.74
CA THR A 758 -17.02 -6.33 13.69
C THR A 758 -16.58 -6.72 15.10
N ASN A 759 -16.72 -7.98 15.43
CA ASN A 759 -16.19 -8.55 16.65
C ASN A 759 -15.39 -9.80 16.34
N SER A 760 -14.19 -9.91 16.88
CA SER A 760 -13.36 -11.12 16.77
C SER A 760 -12.90 -11.58 18.15
N GLU A 761 -12.53 -12.85 18.22
CA GLU A 761 -12.10 -13.49 19.43
C GLU A 761 -11.08 -14.59 19.12
N ILE A 762 -9.88 -14.48 19.70
CA ILE A 762 -8.89 -15.56 19.70
C ILE A 762 -9.31 -16.59 20.74
N SER A 763 -9.33 -17.86 20.37
CA SER A 763 -9.67 -18.96 21.27
C SER A 763 -8.43 -19.78 21.63
N VAL A 764 -8.12 -19.86 22.91
CA VAL A 764 -6.99 -20.62 23.47
C VAL A 764 -7.49 -21.57 24.55
N GLN A 765 -7.36 -22.86 24.32
CA GLN A 765 -7.78 -23.89 25.26
C GLN A 765 -6.58 -24.46 26.04
N GLN A 766 -6.88 -25.05 27.17
CA GLN A 766 -5.84 -25.73 27.97
C GLN A 766 -5.26 -26.92 27.18
N GLY A 767 -3.96 -26.85 26.93
CA GLY A 767 -3.23 -27.87 26.19
C GLY A 767 -2.93 -27.51 24.73
N ASP A 768 -3.44 -26.38 24.25
CA ASP A 768 -3.05 -25.85 22.96
C ASP A 768 -1.56 -25.47 22.95
N ILE A 769 -0.90 -25.75 21.86
CA ILE A 769 0.51 -25.45 21.65
C ILE A 769 0.68 -24.54 20.44
N THR A 770 1.70 -23.69 20.51
CA THR A 770 2.24 -22.96 19.38
C THR A 770 3.74 -23.20 19.29
N ARG A 771 4.33 -22.89 18.14
CA ARG A 771 5.76 -23.12 17.89
C ARG A 771 6.51 -21.83 17.74
N LEU A 772 7.65 -21.72 18.42
CA LEU A 772 8.56 -20.59 18.32
C LEU A 772 9.97 -21.07 17.99
N PHE A 773 10.63 -20.39 17.08
CA PHE A 773 12.04 -20.61 16.84
C PHE A 773 12.89 -19.70 17.74
N PRO A 774 14.01 -20.18 18.33
CA PRO A 774 14.51 -21.56 18.36
C PRO A 774 13.91 -22.43 19.48
N GLY A 775 12.94 -21.93 20.24
CA GLY A 775 12.42 -22.57 21.46
C GLY A 775 11.60 -23.83 21.22
N GLY A 776 10.99 -24.04 20.06
CA GLY A 776 10.13 -25.17 19.73
C GLY A 776 8.71 -25.02 20.28
N ASP A 777 8.08 -26.12 20.67
CA ASP A 777 6.68 -26.16 21.13
C ASP A 777 6.55 -25.48 22.50
N THR A 778 5.60 -24.53 22.63
CA THR A 778 5.23 -23.85 23.88
C THR A 778 3.72 -23.84 24.03
N ALA A 779 3.23 -23.69 25.29
CA ALA A 779 1.80 -23.54 25.51
C ALA A 779 1.30 -22.23 24.86
N ALA A 780 0.24 -22.30 24.07
CA ALA A 780 -0.31 -21.14 23.40
C ALA A 780 -0.73 -20.04 24.38
N SER A 781 -1.17 -20.43 25.60
CA SER A 781 -1.53 -19.51 26.69
C SER A 781 -0.36 -18.67 27.23
N ASN A 782 0.89 -18.98 26.87
CA ASN A 782 2.05 -18.14 27.23
C ASN A 782 2.14 -16.88 26.35
N LEU A 783 1.56 -16.92 25.15
CA LEU A 783 1.62 -15.83 24.18
C LEU A 783 0.27 -15.17 23.93
N PHE A 784 -0.80 -15.95 23.99
CA PHE A 784 -2.14 -15.51 23.63
C PHE A 784 -3.10 -15.63 24.82
N VAL A 785 -3.94 -14.63 24.97
CA VAL A 785 -5.01 -14.61 25.96
C VAL A 785 -6.32 -15.03 25.28
N ASP A 786 -7.08 -15.93 25.95
CA ASP A 786 -8.38 -16.37 25.45
C ASP A 786 -9.40 -15.22 25.49
N GLY A 787 -10.18 -15.06 24.42
CA GLY A 787 -11.24 -14.06 24.34
C GLY A 787 -10.81 -12.64 23.92
N VAL A 788 -9.56 -12.43 23.50
CA VAL A 788 -9.12 -11.11 23.00
C VAL A 788 -9.37 -10.97 21.50
N PRO A 789 -9.63 -9.72 20.98
CA PRO A 789 -9.88 -9.49 19.56
C PRO A 789 -8.61 -9.73 18.71
N LEU A 790 -8.71 -9.93 17.40
CA LEU A 790 -7.58 -9.95 16.48
C LEU A 790 -6.90 -8.57 16.38
N THR A 791 -5.60 -8.53 16.10
CA THR A 791 -4.85 -7.29 15.90
C THR A 791 -5.31 -6.54 14.65
N GLY A 792 -5.31 -5.19 14.70
CA GLY A 792 -5.72 -4.31 13.60
C GLY A 792 -7.23 -4.11 13.47
N GLN A 793 -8.07 -4.80 14.23
CA GLN A 793 -9.52 -4.68 14.14
C GLN A 793 -10.06 -3.52 14.95
N SER A 794 -10.86 -2.65 14.29
CA SER A 794 -11.78 -1.73 14.96
C SER A 794 -13.18 -2.34 15.03
N ASP A 795 -13.82 -2.29 16.19
CA ASP A 795 -15.19 -2.83 16.37
C ASP A 795 -16.21 -2.04 15.58
N HIS A 796 -16.03 -0.73 15.44
CA HIS A 796 -16.96 0.17 14.78
C HIS A 796 -16.25 0.98 13.70
N LEU A 797 -16.75 0.89 12.47
CA LEU A 797 -16.37 1.76 11.34
C LEU A 797 -17.62 2.49 10.85
N VAL A 798 -17.53 3.80 10.67
CA VAL A 798 -18.61 4.64 10.14
C VAL A 798 -18.05 5.56 9.07
N ASN A 799 -18.65 5.55 7.90
CA ASN A 799 -18.42 6.57 6.88
C ASN A 799 -19.74 7.28 6.55
N PHE A 800 -19.66 8.57 6.42
CA PHE A 800 -20.78 9.41 5.97
C PHE A 800 -20.27 10.42 4.96
N GLN A 801 -20.97 10.51 3.85
CA GLN A 801 -20.71 11.48 2.80
C GLN A 801 -22.01 12.18 2.45
N MET A 802 -21.97 13.50 2.36
CA MET A 802 -23.05 14.34 1.89
C MET A 802 -22.52 15.27 0.81
N SER A 803 -23.00 15.09 -0.42
CA SER A 803 -22.61 15.88 -1.58
C SER A 803 -23.79 16.70 -2.09
N PHE A 804 -23.61 18.00 -2.20
CA PHE A 804 -24.53 18.90 -2.88
C PHE A 804 -23.98 19.15 -4.29
N GLU A 805 -24.72 18.78 -5.32
CA GLU A 805 -24.24 18.69 -6.69
C GLU A 805 -25.21 19.38 -7.65
N ASP A 806 -24.67 19.88 -8.76
CA ASP A 806 -25.45 20.39 -9.89
C ASP A 806 -25.43 19.35 -11.03
N THR A 807 -26.57 19.03 -11.58
CA THR A 807 -26.71 18.03 -12.65
C THR A 807 -26.35 18.56 -14.05
N GLU A 808 -26.31 19.88 -14.25
CA GLU A 808 -26.02 20.50 -15.56
C GLU A 808 -24.60 21.07 -15.65
N SER A 809 -23.94 21.26 -14.52
CA SER A 809 -22.59 21.85 -14.47
C SER A 809 -21.78 21.26 -13.31
N LEU A 810 -20.46 21.22 -13.43
CA LEU A 810 -19.62 20.78 -12.33
C LEU A 810 -19.62 21.84 -11.21
N GLN A 811 -20.56 21.72 -10.27
CA GLN A 811 -20.63 22.43 -9.01
C GLN A 811 -20.91 21.40 -7.92
N GLN A 812 -19.94 21.18 -7.06
CA GLN A 812 -20.03 20.16 -6.03
C GLN A 812 -19.48 20.68 -4.72
N PHE A 813 -20.18 20.37 -3.63
CA PHE A 813 -19.69 20.57 -2.27
C PHE A 813 -19.95 19.31 -1.46
N THR A 814 -18.90 18.69 -0.98
CA THR A 814 -18.95 17.40 -0.27
C THR A 814 -18.43 17.56 1.16
N VAL A 815 -19.17 17.01 2.12
CA VAL A 815 -18.75 16.79 3.51
C VAL A 815 -18.51 15.30 3.69
N LEU A 816 -17.33 14.95 4.16
CA LEU A 816 -16.93 13.58 4.43
C LEU A 816 -16.66 13.41 5.92
N MET A 817 -17.16 12.33 6.52
CA MET A 817 -16.90 11.95 7.89
C MET A 817 -16.45 10.49 7.91
N ASN A 818 -15.37 10.22 8.63
CA ASN A 818 -14.87 8.87 8.84
C ASN A 818 -14.63 8.69 10.35
N TYR A 819 -15.11 7.58 10.90
CA TYR A 819 -14.90 7.20 12.28
C TYR A 819 -14.48 5.74 12.36
N ALA A 820 -13.40 5.48 13.09
CA ALA A 820 -13.00 4.14 13.50
C ALA A 820 -12.83 4.10 15.05
N SER A 821 -13.35 3.06 15.68
CA SER A 821 -13.10 2.84 17.11
C SER A 821 -11.66 2.38 17.35
N GLN A 822 -11.26 2.42 18.61
CA GLN A 822 -9.95 1.92 19.05
C GLN A 822 -9.68 0.50 18.55
N ARG A 823 -8.41 0.21 18.28
CA ARG A 823 -7.93 -1.10 17.85
C ARG A 823 -6.57 -1.43 18.46
N VAL A 824 -6.32 -2.71 18.66
CA VAL A 824 -5.02 -3.21 19.12
C VAL A 824 -4.07 -3.26 17.92
N THR A 825 -2.93 -2.58 18.01
CA THR A 825 -1.88 -2.61 16.97
C THR A 825 -0.80 -3.66 17.28
N SER A 826 -0.56 -3.96 18.56
CA SER A 826 0.38 -4.99 18.97
C SER A 826 -0.03 -5.59 20.32
N ARG A 827 0.15 -6.90 20.46
CA ARG A 827 -0.12 -7.60 21.73
C ARG A 827 0.96 -7.31 22.76
N GLY A 828 0.52 -7.00 23.99
CA GLY A 828 1.40 -7.00 25.15
C GLY A 828 1.64 -8.42 25.65
N THR A 829 2.87 -8.72 26.04
CA THR A 829 3.24 -9.99 26.68
C THR A 829 3.84 -9.74 28.05
N SER A 830 3.96 -10.81 28.85
CA SER A 830 4.61 -10.75 30.16
C SER A 830 3.98 -9.77 31.18
N GLY A 831 2.67 -9.50 31.04
CA GLY A 831 1.94 -8.61 31.94
C GLY A 831 1.84 -7.17 31.46
N LEU A 832 2.39 -6.84 30.30
CA LEU A 832 2.18 -5.55 29.64
C LEU A 832 0.80 -5.51 28.98
N PRO A 833 0.09 -4.36 29.03
CA PRO A 833 -1.13 -4.17 28.25
C PRO A 833 -0.85 -4.09 26.76
N ASP A 834 -1.88 -4.34 25.97
CA ASP A 834 -1.82 -4.18 24.52
C ASP A 834 -1.52 -2.73 24.11
N ILE A 835 -0.83 -2.53 22.99
CA ILE A 835 -0.68 -1.23 22.34
C ILE A 835 -1.96 -0.98 21.54
N VAL A 836 -2.59 0.16 21.79
CA VAL A 836 -3.88 0.53 21.21
C VAL A 836 -3.75 1.82 20.42
N GLU A 837 -4.27 1.84 19.20
CA GLU A 837 -4.47 3.04 18.39
C GLU A 837 -5.92 3.54 18.53
N ASP A 838 -6.09 4.86 18.64
CA ASP A 838 -7.40 5.52 18.61
C ASP A 838 -7.53 6.43 17.37
N PRO A 839 -8.05 5.95 16.24
CA PRO A 839 -8.21 6.76 15.02
C PRO A 839 -9.26 7.86 15.21
N GLY A 840 -10.37 7.57 15.88
CA GLY A 840 -11.46 8.49 16.18
C GLY A 840 -12.19 9.04 14.97
N LEU A 841 -12.75 10.26 15.10
CA LEU A 841 -13.53 10.93 14.07
C LEU A 841 -12.67 11.92 13.28
N THR A 842 -12.66 11.79 11.95
CA THR A 842 -12.14 12.80 11.01
C THR A 842 -13.27 13.40 10.18
N VAL A 843 -13.15 14.67 9.84
CA VAL A 843 -14.11 15.40 8.97
C VAL A 843 -13.33 16.16 7.93
N ASP A 844 -13.74 15.99 6.67
CA ASP A 844 -13.14 16.62 5.50
C ASP A 844 -14.20 17.34 4.67
N LEU A 845 -13.77 18.38 3.96
CA LEU A 845 -14.59 19.18 3.06
C LEU A 845 -13.93 19.22 1.69
N VAL A 846 -14.72 19.03 0.64
CA VAL A 846 -14.28 19.11 -0.75
C VAL A 846 -15.25 20.01 -1.50
N ALA A 847 -14.74 20.96 -2.27
CA ALA A 847 -15.52 21.78 -3.18
C ALA A 847 -14.91 21.74 -4.58
N ARG A 848 -15.74 21.49 -5.59
CA ARG A 848 -15.33 21.44 -7.01
C ARG A 848 -16.19 22.40 -7.81
N GLN A 849 -15.57 23.15 -8.70
CA GLN A 849 -16.24 24.08 -9.57
C GLN A 849 -15.67 24.04 -10.98
N GLY A 850 -16.49 23.68 -11.93
CA GLY A 850 -16.17 23.75 -13.36
C GLY A 850 -16.40 25.16 -13.92
N PHE A 851 -15.58 25.50 -14.92
CA PHE A 851 -15.65 26.75 -15.69
C PHE A 851 -15.32 26.43 -17.15
N ASP A 852 -16.05 27.04 -18.08
CA ASP A 852 -15.60 27.09 -19.47
C ASP A 852 -14.53 28.20 -19.61
N LEU A 853 -13.33 27.82 -20.02
CA LEU A 853 -12.24 28.75 -20.30
C LEU A 853 -11.88 28.70 -21.78
N MET A 854 -12.48 29.60 -22.57
CA MET A 854 -12.26 29.74 -24.03
C MET A 854 -12.61 28.47 -24.83
N GLY A 855 -13.64 27.71 -24.38
CA GLY A 855 -14.07 26.47 -25.03
C GLY A 855 -13.36 25.23 -24.51
N ASN A 856 -12.60 25.34 -23.43
CA ASN A 856 -11.95 24.22 -22.74
C ASN A 856 -12.50 24.10 -21.31
N ASP A 857 -12.59 22.89 -20.80
CA ASP A 857 -13.10 22.63 -19.47
C ASP A 857 -12.02 22.84 -18.42
N MET A 858 -12.26 23.78 -17.50
CA MET A 858 -11.39 24.03 -16.35
C MET A 858 -12.11 23.64 -15.06
N GLU A 859 -11.48 22.82 -14.25
CA GLU A 859 -11.93 22.51 -12.90
C GLU A 859 -11.05 23.19 -11.85
N VAL A 860 -11.67 23.76 -10.83
CA VAL A 860 -11.02 24.22 -9.60
C VAL A 860 -11.54 23.39 -8.45
N LYS A 861 -10.61 22.73 -7.71
CA LYS A 861 -10.92 21.94 -6.53
C LYS A 861 -10.26 22.55 -5.30
N LEU A 862 -11.04 22.66 -4.20
CA LEU A 862 -10.58 23.11 -2.89
C LEU A 862 -10.88 22.04 -1.87
N GLU A 863 -9.93 21.78 -0.99
CA GLU A 863 -10.04 20.75 0.04
C GLU A 863 -9.60 21.28 1.40
N ALA A 864 -10.31 20.84 2.45
CA ALA A 864 -9.90 20.99 3.83
C ALA A 864 -10.02 19.64 4.53
N ARG A 865 -8.88 19.05 4.91
CA ARG A 865 -8.79 17.72 5.50
C ARG A 865 -8.50 17.81 6.99
N ASN A 866 -9.08 16.87 7.75
CA ASN A 866 -8.93 16.80 9.20
C ASN A 866 -9.23 18.14 9.88
N ILE A 867 -10.40 18.72 9.59
CA ILE A 867 -10.75 20.09 10.03
C ILE A 867 -10.84 20.24 11.56
N PHE A 868 -10.98 19.15 12.29
CA PHE A 868 -10.98 19.14 13.77
C PHE A 868 -9.61 18.83 14.37
N ASN A 869 -8.57 18.75 13.54
CA ASN A 869 -7.20 18.43 13.97
C ASN A 869 -7.14 17.18 14.86
N ARG A 870 -7.77 16.07 14.38
CA ARG A 870 -7.67 14.80 15.09
C ARG A 870 -6.21 14.34 15.16
N ARG A 871 -5.75 14.02 16.36
CA ARG A 871 -4.38 13.55 16.62
C ARG A 871 -4.19 12.10 16.17
N ASN A 872 -2.97 11.72 15.94
CA ASN A 872 -2.56 10.31 16.00
C ASN A 872 -2.35 9.94 17.44
N GLU A 873 -3.02 8.92 17.93
CA GLU A 873 -2.91 8.45 19.31
C GLU A 873 -2.67 6.94 19.31
N GLU A 874 -1.45 6.54 19.64
CA GLU A 874 -1.09 5.16 19.89
C GLU A 874 -0.49 5.09 21.30
N PHE A 875 -1.08 4.24 22.16
CA PHE A 875 -0.78 4.23 23.59
C PHE A 875 -0.95 2.85 24.21
N GLN A 876 -0.35 2.67 25.40
CA GLN A 876 -0.65 1.56 26.31
C GLN A 876 -1.35 2.10 27.57
N THR A 877 -2.26 1.32 28.16
CA THR A 877 -2.95 1.71 29.40
C THR A 877 -3.31 0.50 30.25
N ASP A 878 -3.14 0.64 31.56
CA ASP A 878 -3.67 -0.31 32.55
C ASP A 878 -5.05 0.09 33.09
N GLY A 879 -5.66 1.13 32.52
CA GLY A 879 -6.93 1.72 32.93
C GLY A 879 -6.79 2.84 33.98
N VAL A 880 -5.60 3.06 34.53
CA VAL A 880 -5.27 4.13 35.48
C VAL A 880 -4.17 5.01 34.92
N ASN A 881 -3.08 4.39 34.44
CA ASN A 881 -1.94 5.02 33.85
C ASN A 881 -2.00 4.88 32.33
N ARG A 882 -1.36 5.79 31.62
CA ARG A 882 -1.25 5.79 30.15
C ARG A 882 0.16 6.16 29.76
N ALA A 883 0.75 5.41 28.83
CA ALA A 883 2.00 5.70 28.15
C ALA A 883 1.72 5.97 26.67
N GLU A 884 2.26 7.07 26.16
CA GLU A 884 2.08 7.48 24.76
C GLU A 884 3.18 6.82 23.92
N ILE A 885 2.81 5.89 23.05
CA ILE A 885 3.76 5.13 22.23
C ILE A 885 4.15 5.92 20.95
N ASN A 886 3.14 6.51 20.30
CA ASN A 886 3.32 7.27 19.07
C ASN A 886 2.16 8.30 18.96
N THR A 887 2.29 9.40 19.68
CA THR A 887 1.24 10.41 19.76
C THR A 887 1.72 11.76 19.24
N TYR A 888 1.02 12.33 18.24
CA TYR A 888 1.33 13.63 17.65
C TYR A 888 0.11 14.29 17.02
N ASP A 889 0.17 15.62 16.81
CA ASP A 889 -0.85 16.38 16.07
C ASP A 889 -0.69 16.15 14.57
N ARG A 890 -1.80 15.75 13.90
CA ARG A 890 -1.82 15.50 12.45
C ARG A 890 -1.94 16.78 11.62
N GLY A 891 -2.45 17.83 12.24
CA GLY A 891 -2.75 19.12 11.59
C GLY A 891 -3.98 19.08 10.69
N THR A 892 -4.42 20.26 10.28
CA THR A 892 -5.43 20.45 9.22
C THR A 892 -4.71 20.75 7.92
N THR A 893 -5.05 20.04 6.86
CA THR A 893 -4.50 20.27 5.51
C THR A 893 -5.49 21.05 4.66
N LEU A 894 -5.03 22.14 4.05
CA LEU A 894 -5.76 22.91 3.04
C LEU A 894 -5.10 22.71 1.69
N ALA A 895 -5.88 22.36 0.67
CA ALA A 895 -5.38 22.16 -0.69
C ALA A 895 -6.22 22.91 -1.71
N ALA A 896 -5.57 23.32 -2.80
CA ALA A 896 -6.21 23.86 -3.99
C ALA A 896 -5.55 23.26 -5.23
N SER A 897 -6.35 22.80 -6.18
CA SER A 897 -5.86 22.31 -7.47
C SER A 897 -6.70 22.84 -8.62
N VAL A 898 -6.07 22.89 -9.77
CA VAL A 898 -6.70 23.30 -11.04
C VAL A 898 -6.35 22.25 -12.08
N SER A 899 -7.33 21.79 -12.84
CA SER A 899 -7.14 21.01 -14.07
C SER A 899 -7.76 21.74 -15.25
N LEU A 900 -7.16 21.56 -16.42
CA LEU A 900 -7.61 22.13 -17.68
C LEU A 900 -7.59 21.03 -18.74
N THR A 901 -8.75 20.77 -19.33
CA THR A 901 -8.95 19.75 -20.37
C THR A 901 -9.21 20.42 -21.71
N PHE A 902 -8.45 19.99 -22.74
CA PHE A 902 -8.49 20.48 -24.11
C PHE A 902 -9.07 19.45 -25.06
#